data_336326d9c12aeb69b53f2565c968bf0d
#
_entry.id   336326d9c12aeb69b53f2565c968bf0d
#
_cell.length_a   1.000
_cell.length_b   1.000
_cell.length_c   1.000
_cell.angle_alpha   90.00
_cell.angle_beta   90.00
_cell.angle_gamma   90.00
#
_symmetry.space_group_name_H-M   'P 1'
#
loop_
_entity.id
_entity.type
_entity.pdbx_description
1 polymer ?
#
loop_
_entity_poly.entity_id
_entity_poly.type
_entity_poly.pdbx_seq_one_letter_code
_entity_poly.pdbx_strand_id
1 'polypeptide(L)'
;MRKGFGRLTAMLLALVMLVSLFPTLALAAEPVAADSVYRNGNIYTVDEDFSTATALAIKGDRLIYVGGEAGVEAYIGPNTKVTDLGGKTVIPGLIESHMHINGLGESLLIIDAFWKPKDVILEAVKAEAEKAEPGAWIQGRGWMNTVWENTDYPTKEELDAVAPNNPVYLTRADGHMCWVNSKAFELAGITKDTPDPQGGEYLKTEDGELLGCVTDTAMYPISGLIPGFSIEQKREALLLAQEQLFSYGLTSAMNAGTSVEYLNEVYKPLYENGSLKLRSYLLISLSSLESPEAEYLRTTKPEGGFYDNHMDVRSVKLFSDGSLGARSAAMLEDYSDRAGHTGNNRFTDEQMYELVKLAYDNGYQMGSHAIGDAANHQLLDCYEKVMAENPREDPRLRIEHFQILTLDDIQRAIDMGVLPSMQTTHATSDMLMAEDRIGTERIKGAYAWRTIIDKGSIILNGTDAPVELVNPYHSLYAAVTRKSRLGEPPEGWHPDQCMTREEALRSYTSWGAYGEFNEDIKGTLEVGKLADFVVLDRDYMTCPEEDIKDIQALLTVSGGEVVYTRDTSAPAVIWNGLPLTFNSKPITEPGSIYVPLNDTVNGIGAAVVAGKEATVTLNDKSVTLPVKTVDGVDYVAVRALFEGLGRNVTWYAGSNSVSIGWLK
;
A
#
# COMPACT_ATOMS: atom_id res chain seq x y z
N MET A 1 24.64 59.32 -62.10
CA MET A 1 23.76 58.25 -61.65
C MET A 1 24.24 57.56 -60.38
N ARG A 2 24.96 58.17 -59.41
CA ARG A 2 25.50 57.52 -58.19
C ARG A 2 24.96 58.15 -56.87
N LYS A 3 24.05 59.14 -56.90
CA LYS A 3 23.48 59.78 -55.69
C LYS A 3 22.04 59.38 -55.34
N GLY A 4 21.37 58.55 -56.16
CA GLY A 4 20.00 58.11 -55.91
C GLY A 4 19.91 56.78 -55.12
N PHE A 5 20.89 55.91 -55.24
CA PHE A 5 20.86 54.57 -54.61
C PHE A 5 21.07 54.60 -53.09
N GLY A 6 21.82 55.55 -52.58
CA GLY A 6 22.08 55.65 -51.12
C GLY A 6 20.91 56.16 -50.30
N ARG A 7 19.99 56.90 -50.90
CA ARG A 7 18.79 57.37 -50.18
C ARG A 7 17.67 56.34 -50.08
N LEU A 8 17.55 55.49 -51.11
CA LEU A 8 16.60 54.39 -51.10
C LEU A 8 16.95 53.28 -50.10
N THR A 9 18.27 52.95 -50.01
CA THR A 9 18.79 51.95 -49.02
C THR A 9 18.70 52.49 -47.60
N ALA A 10 18.95 53.77 -47.35
CA ALA A 10 18.80 54.38 -46.02
C ALA A 10 17.33 54.48 -45.59
N MET A 11 16.39 54.72 -46.50
CA MET A 11 14.96 54.68 -46.19
C MET A 11 14.41 53.26 -45.96
N LEU A 12 14.91 52.25 -46.69
CA LEU A 12 14.55 50.85 -46.45
C LEU A 12 15.11 50.35 -45.10
N LEU A 13 16.34 50.69 -44.76
CA LEU A 13 16.90 50.35 -43.46
C LEU A 13 16.24 51.07 -42.29
N ALA A 14 15.81 52.33 -42.47
CA ALA A 14 15.02 53.03 -41.45
C ALA A 14 13.61 52.46 -41.30
N LEU A 15 12.99 52.00 -42.38
CA LEU A 15 11.67 51.33 -42.32
C LEU A 15 11.75 49.95 -41.68
N VAL A 16 12.81 49.21 -41.93
CA VAL A 16 13.05 47.89 -41.26
C VAL A 16 13.39 48.09 -39.77
N MET A 17 14.11 49.14 -39.39
CA MET A 17 14.34 49.45 -37.95
C MET A 17 13.08 50.01 -37.26
N LEU A 18 12.17 50.69 -37.94
CA LEU A 18 10.91 51.12 -37.33
C LEU A 18 9.92 49.97 -37.14
N VAL A 19 9.94 48.93 -37.98
CA VAL A 19 9.11 47.72 -37.82
C VAL A 19 9.65 46.80 -36.71
N SER A 20 10.94 46.86 -36.40
CA SER A 20 11.56 46.11 -35.29
C SER A 20 11.41 46.81 -33.92
N LEU A 21 10.85 48.01 -33.84
CA LEU A 21 10.57 48.78 -32.61
C LEU A 21 9.11 48.71 -32.13
N PHE A 22 8.21 48.07 -32.89
CA PHE A 22 6.95 47.67 -32.31
C PHE A 22 7.24 46.44 -31.46
N PRO A 23 7.03 46.49 -30.10
CA PRO A 23 6.93 45.27 -29.35
C PRO A 23 5.78 44.52 -30.01
N THR A 24 6.06 43.35 -30.57
CA THR A 24 4.98 42.36 -30.82
C THR A 24 4.33 42.18 -29.46
N LEU A 25 3.19 42.89 -29.25
CA LEU A 25 2.24 42.38 -28.28
C LEU A 25 1.87 40.98 -28.80
N ALA A 26 2.58 40.00 -28.27
CA ALA A 26 2.04 38.65 -28.26
C ALA A 26 0.70 38.84 -27.54
N LEU A 27 -0.41 38.87 -28.27
CA LEU A 27 -1.70 38.60 -27.67
C LEU A 27 -1.49 37.27 -26.97
N ALA A 28 -1.39 37.32 -25.63
CA ALA A 28 -1.46 36.09 -24.85
C ALA A 28 -2.80 35.46 -25.30
N ALA A 29 -2.73 34.28 -25.88
CA ALA A 29 -3.94 33.53 -26.21
C ALA A 29 -4.81 33.51 -24.96
N GLU A 30 -6.09 33.83 -25.10
CA GLU A 30 -7.01 33.72 -23.95
C GLU A 30 -6.87 32.31 -23.36
N PRO A 31 -6.78 32.16 -22.03
CA PRO A 31 -6.67 30.86 -21.40
C PRO A 31 -7.80 29.94 -21.87
N VAL A 32 -7.46 28.72 -22.21
CA VAL A 32 -8.47 27.71 -22.59
C VAL A 32 -9.31 27.42 -21.37
N ALA A 33 -10.65 27.48 -21.50
CA ALA A 33 -11.55 27.16 -20.41
C ALA A 33 -11.36 25.73 -19.92
N ALA A 34 -11.21 25.58 -18.61
CA ALA A 34 -11.05 24.29 -17.93
C ALA A 34 -12.35 23.47 -17.97
N ASP A 35 -12.22 22.15 -17.88
CA ASP A 35 -13.37 21.26 -17.65
C ASP A 35 -13.76 21.30 -16.16
N SER A 36 -12.76 21.36 -15.27
CA SER A 36 -12.98 21.51 -13.83
C SER A 36 -11.96 22.43 -13.18
N VAL A 37 -12.40 23.13 -12.14
CA VAL A 37 -11.61 23.98 -11.25
C VAL A 37 -11.86 23.57 -9.82
N TYR A 38 -10.78 23.39 -9.06
CA TYR A 38 -10.81 23.21 -7.62
C TYR A 38 -10.16 24.44 -7.00
N ARG A 39 -10.83 25.07 -6.02
CA ARG A 39 -10.41 26.35 -5.45
C ARG A 39 -10.59 26.39 -3.93
N ASN A 40 -10.05 27.42 -3.28
CA ASN A 40 -10.11 27.60 -1.83
C ASN A 40 -9.54 26.36 -1.09
N GLY A 41 -8.41 25.83 -1.56
CA GLY A 41 -7.70 24.70 -0.97
C GLY A 41 -6.39 25.12 -0.32
N ASN A 42 -5.81 24.21 0.49
CA ASN A 42 -4.44 24.24 0.95
C ASN A 42 -3.68 23.17 0.16
N ILE A 43 -3.05 23.57 -0.95
CA ILE A 43 -2.51 22.65 -1.96
C ILE A 43 -0.99 22.61 -1.86
N TYR A 44 -0.42 21.46 -1.51
CA TYR A 44 1.02 21.19 -1.57
C TYR A 44 1.35 20.59 -2.93
N THR A 45 2.17 21.29 -3.73
CA THR A 45 2.50 20.86 -5.08
C THR A 45 3.51 19.71 -5.13
N VAL A 46 4.34 19.61 -4.09
CA VAL A 46 5.46 18.65 -3.96
C VAL A 46 6.47 18.80 -5.11
N ASP A 47 6.51 19.97 -5.77
CA ASP A 47 7.55 20.33 -6.70
C ASP A 47 8.93 20.46 -6.00
N GLU A 48 9.98 20.83 -6.73
CA GLU A 48 11.33 20.93 -6.18
C GLU A 48 11.37 21.84 -4.95
N ASP A 49 10.68 22.99 -5.01
CA ASP A 49 10.64 24.02 -3.97
C ASP A 49 9.59 23.74 -2.88
N PHE A 50 8.83 22.63 -2.96
CA PHE A 50 7.70 22.31 -2.09
C PHE A 50 6.67 23.44 -2.00
N SER A 51 6.33 24.01 -3.15
CA SER A 51 5.46 25.17 -3.27
C SER A 51 4.03 24.88 -2.83
N THR A 52 3.27 25.96 -2.56
CA THR A 52 1.84 25.86 -2.21
C THR A 52 0.97 26.64 -3.18
N ALA A 53 -0.25 26.17 -3.39
CA ALA A 53 -1.27 26.80 -4.21
C ALA A 53 -2.62 26.82 -3.49
N THR A 54 -3.59 27.55 -4.02
CA THR A 54 -4.96 27.55 -3.49
C THR A 54 -6.01 27.12 -4.53
N ALA A 55 -5.59 26.97 -5.79
CA ALA A 55 -6.49 26.55 -6.86
C ALA A 55 -5.76 25.73 -7.94
N LEU A 56 -6.52 24.81 -8.57
CA LEU A 56 -6.14 23.99 -9.72
C LEU A 56 -7.18 24.15 -10.84
N ALA A 57 -6.74 24.15 -12.10
CA ALA A 57 -7.64 24.01 -13.25
C ALA A 57 -7.22 22.84 -14.14
N ILE A 58 -8.18 22.07 -14.62
CA ILE A 58 -7.99 20.81 -15.33
C ILE A 58 -8.65 20.88 -16.70
N LYS A 59 -7.92 20.39 -17.72
CA LYS A 59 -8.46 20.17 -19.07
C LYS A 59 -8.08 18.76 -19.55
N GLY A 60 -9.09 17.97 -19.86
CA GLY A 60 -8.86 16.54 -20.10
C GLY A 60 -8.26 15.88 -18.86
N ASP A 61 -7.14 15.20 -19.06
CA ASP A 61 -6.37 14.50 -18.00
C ASP A 61 -5.26 15.36 -17.37
N ARG A 62 -5.10 16.66 -17.77
CA ARG A 62 -3.94 17.48 -17.41
C ARG A 62 -4.30 18.72 -16.60
N LEU A 63 -3.37 19.07 -15.71
CA LEU A 63 -3.36 20.35 -15.03
C LEU A 63 -2.99 21.46 -16.03
N ILE A 64 -3.85 22.46 -16.19
CA ILE A 64 -3.59 23.64 -17.03
C ILE A 64 -3.33 24.89 -16.21
N TYR A 65 -3.59 24.86 -14.92
CA TYR A 65 -3.27 25.89 -13.95
C TYR A 65 -3.06 25.30 -12.56
N VAL A 66 -2.04 25.79 -11.87
CA VAL A 66 -1.76 25.56 -10.45
C VAL A 66 -1.30 26.90 -9.87
N GLY A 67 -1.99 27.43 -8.86
CA GLY A 67 -1.65 28.73 -8.31
C GLY A 67 -2.73 29.34 -7.41
N GLY A 68 -2.81 30.67 -7.38
CA GLY A 68 -3.72 31.40 -6.50
C GLY A 68 -5.11 31.62 -7.10
N GLU A 69 -6.08 31.96 -6.24
CA GLU A 69 -7.47 32.23 -6.59
C GLU A 69 -7.66 33.23 -7.73
N ALA A 70 -6.90 34.33 -7.72
CA ALA A 70 -7.05 35.37 -8.73
C ALA A 70 -6.68 34.89 -10.15
N GLY A 71 -5.72 33.98 -10.26
CA GLY A 71 -5.27 33.46 -11.55
C GLY A 71 -6.21 32.40 -12.14
N VAL A 72 -6.85 31.60 -11.31
CA VAL A 72 -7.73 30.52 -11.78
C VAL A 72 -9.00 31.05 -12.45
N GLU A 73 -9.46 32.24 -12.10
CA GLU A 73 -10.66 32.87 -12.69
C GLU A 73 -10.59 32.94 -14.23
N ALA A 74 -9.42 33.12 -14.80
CA ALA A 74 -9.22 33.18 -16.25
C ALA A 74 -9.51 31.83 -16.96
N TYR A 75 -9.56 30.73 -16.23
CA TYR A 75 -9.84 29.38 -16.75
C TYR A 75 -11.29 28.95 -16.57
N ILE A 76 -12.13 29.78 -15.90
CA ILE A 76 -13.54 29.44 -15.65
C ILE A 76 -14.40 29.88 -16.84
N GLY A 77 -14.90 28.92 -17.58
CA GLY A 77 -15.85 29.11 -18.68
C GLY A 77 -17.29 28.69 -18.33
N PRO A 78 -18.25 28.86 -19.25
CA PRO A 78 -19.67 28.55 -18.98
C PRO A 78 -19.98 27.12 -18.59
N ASN A 79 -19.11 26.17 -18.99
CA ASN A 79 -19.27 24.73 -18.75
C ASN A 79 -18.28 24.20 -17.71
N THR A 80 -17.45 25.04 -17.12
CA THR A 80 -16.45 24.63 -16.12
C THR A 80 -17.13 24.25 -14.81
N LYS A 81 -16.87 23.02 -14.33
CA LYS A 81 -17.32 22.58 -13.01
C LYS A 81 -16.40 23.20 -11.96
N VAL A 82 -16.92 24.04 -11.09
CA VAL A 82 -16.14 24.65 -10.00
C VAL A 82 -16.47 23.97 -8.68
N THR A 83 -15.43 23.52 -7.99
CA THR A 83 -15.51 22.86 -6.67
C THR A 83 -14.79 23.72 -5.63
N ASP A 84 -15.51 24.12 -4.58
CA ASP A 84 -14.93 24.79 -3.40
C ASP A 84 -14.40 23.71 -2.44
N LEU A 85 -13.10 23.75 -2.17
CA LEU A 85 -12.42 22.81 -1.26
C LEU A 85 -12.61 23.17 0.21
N GLY A 86 -13.08 24.39 0.52
CA GLY A 86 -13.37 24.81 1.89
C GLY A 86 -12.14 24.78 2.82
N GLY A 87 -10.96 25.11 2.30
CA GLY A 87 -9.69 25.10 3.04
C GLY A 87 -9.08 23.70 3.24
N LYS A 88 -9.61 22.65 2.60
CA LYS A 88 -9.07 21.29 2.73
C LYS A 88 -7.70 21.17 2.09
N THR A 89 -6.91 20.24 2.61
CA THR A 89 -5.58 19.92 2.09
C THR A 89 -5.68 19.07 0.84
N VAL A 90 -4.87 19.43 -0.16
CA VAL A 90 -4.67 18.68 -1.40
C VAL A 90 -3.20 18.34 -1.53
N ILE A 91 -2.91 17.11 -1.87
CA ILE A 91 -1.57 16.61 -2.20
C ILE A 91 -1.62 15.87 -3.55
N PRO A 92 -0.48 15.63 -4.23
CA PRO A 92 -0.46 14.79 -5.41
C PRO A 92 -1.06 13.41 -5.11
N GLY A 93 -1.61 12.75 -6.11
CA GLY A 93 -2.02 11.37 -6.02
C GLY A 93 -0.86 10.50 -5.53
N LEU A 94 -1.13 9.70 -4.50
CA LEU A 94 -0.10 8.88 -3.89
C LEU A 94 0.31 7.74 -4.80
N ILE A 95 1.60 7.38 -4.74
CA ILE A 95 2.24 6.31 -5.51
C ILE A 95 2.75 5.25 -4.54
N GLU A 96 2.17 4.07 -4.60
CA GLU A 96 2.60 2.89 -3.86
C GLU A 96 3.76 2.23 -4.61
N SER A 97 4.99 2.35 -4.09
CA SER A 97 6.19 1.96 -4.84
C SER A 97 6.55 0.48 -4.72
N HIS A 98 5.91 -0.28 -3.85
CA HIS A 98 6.09 -1.72 -3.72
C HIS A 98 4.90 -2.38 -3.05
N MET A 99 4.12 -3.13 -3.80
CA MET A 99 3.05 -3.99 -3.28
C MET A 99 2.77 -5.16 -4.23
N HIS A 100 1.96 -6.08 -3.78
CA HIS A 100 1.40 -7.16 -4.58
C HIS A 100 -0.08 -6.87 -4.89
N ILE A 101 -0.36 -6.04 -5.92
CA ILE A 101 -1.74 -5.64 -6.27
C ILE A 101 -2.62 -6.88 -6.50
N ASN A 102 -2.09 -7.87 -7.22
CA ASN A 102 -2.79 -9.12 -7.49
C ASN A 102 -3.15 -9.85 -6.18
N GLY A 103 -2.16 -10.01 -5.29
CA GLY A 103 -2.33 -10.65 -3.98
C GLY A 103 -3.28 -9.89 -3.06
N LEU A 104 -3.23 -8.54 -3.08
CA LEU A 104 -4.20 -7.72 -2.36
C LEU A 104 -5.63 -8.01 -2.85
N GLY A 105 -5.84 -7.94 -4.17
CA GLY A 105 -7.16 -8.22 -4.76
C GLY A 105 -7.66 -9.62 -4.43
N GLU A 106 -6.83 -10.64 -4.60
CA GLU A 106 -7.17 -12.02 -4.27
C GLU A 106 -7.49 -12.19 -2.77
N SER A 107 -6.82 -11.46 -1.88
CA SER A 107 -7.14 -11.48 -0.45
C SER A 107 -8.51 -10.87 -0.11
N LEU A 108 -9.04 -10.01 -0.98
CA LEU A 108 -10.38 -9.41 -0.83
C LEU A 108 -11.53 -10.35 -1.29
N LEU A 109 -11.19 -11.42 -2.01
CA LEU A 109 -12.16 -12.43 -2.44
C LEU A 109 -12.39 -13.53 -1.40
N ILE A 110 -11.61 -13.56 -0.32
CA ILE A 110 -11.69 -14.57 0.72
C ILE A 110 -12.15 -13.93 2.04
N ILE A 111 -12.56 -14.77 2.99
CA ILE A 111 -13.06 -14.29 4.29
C ILE A 111 -11.93 -13.60 5.05
N ASP A 112 -12.12 -12.32 5.36
CA ASP A 112 -11.29 -11.57 6.29
C ASP A 112 -11.64 -12.00 7.73
N ALA A 113 -10.74 -12.73 8.38
CA ALA A 113 -10.86 -13.17 9.75
C ALA A 113 -9.92 -12.41 10.73
N PHE A 114 -9.24 -11.34 10.27
CA PHE A 114 -8.32 -10.59 11.12
C PHE A 114 -9.05 -9.89 12.27
N TRP A 115 -8.65 -10.22 13.49
CA TRP A 115 -9.20 -9.69 14.75
C TRP A 115 -10.70 -9.94 14.95
N LYS A 116 -11.31 -10.88 14.19
CA LYS A 116 -12.73 -11.23 14.32
C LYS A 116 -12.95 -12.26 15.42
N PRO A 117 -14.05 -12.15 16.19
CA PRO A 117 -14.52 -13.21 17.07
C PRO A 117 -14.84 -14.48 16.29
N LYS A 118 -14.72 -15.64 16.94
CA LYS A 118 -14.92 -16.93 16.29
C LYS A 118 -16.33 -17.11 15.71
N ASP A 119 -17.37 -16.66 16.40
CA ASP A 119 -18.75 -16.69 15.93
C ASP A 119 -18.96 -15.85 14.67
N VAL A 120 -18.34 -14.67 14.56
CA VAL A 120 -18.39 -13.82 13.37
C VAL A 120 -17.72 -14.53 12.17
N ILE A 121 -16.60 -15.22 12.42
CA ILE A 121 -15.93 -16.00 11.37
C ILE A 121 -16.84 -17.16 10.90
N LEU A 122 -17.45 -17.88 11.82
CA LEU A 122 -18.38 -18.97 11.50
C LEU A 122 -19.61 -18.47 10.73
N GLU A 123 -20.17 -17.31 11.07
CA GLU A 123 -21.25 -16.68 10.30
C GLU A 123 -20.79 -16.31 8.88
N ALA A 124 -19.58 -15.78 8.72
CA ALA A 124 -19.02 -15.46 7.40
C ALA A 124 -18.82 -16.75 6.56
N VAL A 125 -18.29 -17.82 7.16
CA VAL A 125 -18.17 -19.13 6.49
C VAL A 125 -19.53 -19.65 6.06
N LYS A 126 -20.54 -19.55 6.93
CA LYS A 126 -21.92 -19.96 6.60
C LYS A 126 -22.47 -19.16 5.42
N ALA A 127 -22.31 -17.84 5.46
CA ALA A 127 -22.80 -16.95 4.39
C ALA A 127 -22.14 -17.26 3.03
N GLU A 128 -20.85 -17.59 3.03
CA GLU A 128 -20.17 -18.03 1.81
C GLU A 128 -20.60 -19.44 1.38
N ALA A 129 -20.81 -20.38 2.31
CA ALA A 129 -21.29 -21.71 1.99
C ALA A 129 -22.73 -21.74 1.39
N GLU A 130 -23.56 -20.75 1.79
CA GLU A 130 -24.91 -20.59 1.23
C GLU A 130 -24.90 -20.08 -0.23
N LYS A 131 -23.87 -19.39 -0.65
CA LYS A 131 -23.69 -18.87 -2.02
C LYS A 131 -22.92 -19.83 -2.92
N ALA A 132 -22.00 -20.60 -2.33
CA ALA A 132 -21.08 -21.46 -3.07
C ALA A 132 -21.77 -22.74 -3.56
N GLU A 133 -21.38 -23.23 -4.74
CA GLU A 133 -21.77 -24.56 -5.20
C GLU A 133 -21.21 -25.64 -4.26
N PRO A 134 -21.93 -26.73 -4.03
CA PRO A 134 -21.44 -27.86 -3.21
C PRO A 134 -20.07 -28.35 -3.71
N GLY A 135 -19.13 -28.51 -2.81
CA GLY A 135 -17.75 -28.90 -3.13
C GLY A 135 -16.78 -27.76 -3.52
N ALA A 136 -17.27 -26.53 -3.70
CA ALA A 136 -16.40 -25.38 -3.86
C ALA A 136 -15.67 -25.06 -2.55
N TRP A 137 -14.41 -24.69 -2.62
CA TRP A 137 -13.59 -24.32 -1.47
C TRP A 137 -14.03 -22.97 -0.89
N ILE A 138 -14.16 -22.91 0.43
CA ILE A 138 -14.35 -21.67 1.18
C ILE A 138 -13.02 -21.33 1.84
N GLN A 139 -12.50 -20.16 1.54
CA GLN A 139 -11.19 -19.72 1.99
C GLN A 139 -11.31 -18.49 2.89
N GLY A 140 -10.36 -18.33 3.80
CA GLY A 140 -10.24 -17.15 4.63
C GLY A 140 -8.86 -17.04 5.26
N ARG A 141 -8.57 -15.87 5.83
CA ARG A 141 -7.28 -15.60 6.48
C ARG A 141 -7.45 -14.66 7.66
N GLY A 142 -6.62 -14.86 8.68
CA GLY A 142 -6.43 -13.88 9.74
C GLY A 142 -7.00 -14.29 11.09
N TRP A 143 -7.61 -15.47 11.24
CA TRP A 143 -8.11 -15.91 12.54
C TRP A 143 -6.95 -16.05 13.55
N MET A 144 -7.26 -15.75 14.83
CA MET A 144 -6.29 -15.81 15.91
C MET A 144 -7.03 -16.16 17.21
N ASN A 145 -6.89 -17.40 17.66
CA ASN A 145 -7.56 -17.86 18.88
C ASN A 145 -7.16 -17.12 20.16
N THR A 146 -5.96 -16.55 20.19
CA THR A 146 -5.45 -15.81 21.36
C THR A 146 -6.20 -14.50 21.65
N VAL A 147 -7.02 -14.01 20.70
CA VAL A 147 -7.89 -12.83 20.90
C VAL A 147 -9.34 -13.21 21.18
N TRP A 148 -9.67 -14.50 21.21
CA TRP A 148 -11.01 -14.98 21.54
C TRP A 148 -11.21 -15.12 23.05
N GLU A 149 -12.46 -15.11 23.51
CA GLU A 149 -12.79 -15.31 24.92
C GLU A 149 -12.31 -16.68 25.43
N ASN A 150 -12.50 -17.73 24.62
CA ASN A 150 -11.86 -19.02 24.80
C ASN A 150 -10.67 -19.15 23.85
N THR A 151 -9.47 -19.26 24.38
CA THR A 151 -8.20 -19.35 23.64
C THR A 151 -7.89 -20.76 23.11
N ASP A 152 -8.76 -21.76 23.32
CA ASP A 152 -8.58 -23.08 22.77
C ASP A 152 -8.55 -23.05 21.23
N TYR A 153 -7.87 -24.02 20.65
CA TYR A 153 -7.89 -24.18 19.21
C TYR A 153 -9.32 -24.52 18.73
N PRO A 154 -9.75 -23.98 17.59
CA PRO A 154 -11.04 -24.28 17.01
C PRO A 154 -11.07 -25.71 16.43
N THR A 155 -12.27 -26.27 16.31
CA THR A 155 -12.47 -27.65 15.87
C THR A 155 -13.06 -27.75 14.47
N LYS A 156 -12.86 -28.90 13.81
CA LYS A 156 -13.47 -29.17 12.50
C LYS A 156 -14.99 -29.22 12.56
N GLU A 157 -15.56 -29.68 13.68
CA GLU A 157 -17.00 -29.82 13.90
C GLU A 157 -17.71 -28.44 13.86
N GLU A 158 -17.04 -27.37 14.33
CA GLU A 158 -17.59 -26.04 14.27
C GLU A 158 -17.75 -25.56 12.82
N LEU A 159 -16.79 -25.86 11.94
CA LEU A 159 -16.89 -25.60 10.49
C LEU A 159 -17.85 -26.54 9.78
N ASP A 160 -17.88 -27.84 10.15
CA ASP A 160 -18.82 -28.83 9.58
C ASP A 160 -20.27 -28.39 9.80
N ALA A 161 -20.57 -27.77 10.94
CA ALA A 161 -21.92 -27.31 11.28
C ALA A 161 -22.40 -26.17 10.37
N VAL A 162 -21.49 -25.32 9.84
CA VAL A 162 -21.82 -24.15 9.03
C VAL A 162 -21.56 -24.36 7.54
N ALA A 163 -20.67 -25.29 7.16
CA ALA A 163 -20.32 -25.59 5.78
C ALA A 163 -20.23 -27.12 5.52
N PRO A 164 -21.33 -27.90 5.68
CA PRO A 164 -21.27 -29.34 5.61
C PRO A 164 -20.95 -29.90 4.21
N ASN A 165 -21.20 -29.11 3.15
CA ASN A 165 -21.06 -29.57 1.77
C ASN A 165 -19.79 -28.99 1.08
N ASN A 166 -19.07 -28.06 1.73
CA ASN A 166 -17.98 -27.34 1.15
C ASN A 166 -16.70 -27.56 1.97
N PRO A 167 -15.55 -27.82 1.34
CA PRO A 167 -14.28 -27.83 2.05
C PRO A 167 -13.95 -26.42 2.50
N VAL A 168 -13.50 -26.26 3.75
CA VAL A 168 -13.12 -24.98 4.35
C VAL A 168 -11.65 -24.96 4.69
N TYR A 169 -10.96 -23.87 4.36
CA TYR A 169 -9.56 -23.64 4.66
C TYR A 169 -9.35 -22.19 5.12
N LEU A 170 -9.17 -22.00 6.42
CA LEU A 170 -8.94 -20.68 7.02
C LEU A 170 -7.51 -20.61 7.57
N THR A 171 -6.66 -19.77 6.97
CA THR A 171 -5.29 -19.58 7.43
C THR A 171 -5.25 -18.68 8.67
N ARG A 172 -4.48 -19.07 9.69
CA ARG A 172 -4.20 -18.24 10.86
C ARG A 172 -3.43 -16.98 10.48
N ALA A 173 -3.52 -15.94 11.30
CA ALA A 173 -2.91 -14.64 11.03
C ALA A 173 -1.41 -14.71 10.75
N ASP A 174 -0.67 -15.58 11.47
CA ASP A 174 0.77 -15.79 11.30
C ASP A 174 1.15 -16.65 10.07
N GLY A 175 0.16 -17.26 9.41
CA GLY A 175 0.39 -18.11 8.23
C GLY A 175 0.91 -19.53 8.53
N HIS A 176 1.19 -19.86 9.80
CA HIS A 176 1.81 -21.13 10.22
C HIS A 176 0.79 -22.21 10.65
N MET A 177 -0.51 -21.91 10.61
CA MET A 177 -1.58 -22.84 10.93
C MET A 177 -2.78 -22.58 10.04
N CYS A 178 -3.55 -23.62 9.73
CA CYS A 178 -4.89 -23.48 9.15
C CYS A 178 -5.94 -24.20 9.99
N TRP A 179 -7.19 -23.70 9.91
CA TRP A 179 -8.39 -24.32 10.46
C TRP A 179 -9.22 -24.86 9.31
N VAL A 180 -9.45 -26.17 9.31
CA VAL A 180 -10.11 -26.91 8.24
C VAL A 180 -11.22 -27.79 8.77
N ASN A 181 -12.20 -28.07 7.91
CA ASN A 181 -13.32 -28.97 8.25
C ASN A 181 -13.06 -30.41 7.81
N SER A 182 -13.98 -31.31 8.17
CA SER A 182 -13.91 -32.72 7.81
C SER A 182 -13.89 -32.97 6.30
N LYS A 183 -14.55 -32.10 5.52
CA LYS A 183 -14.58 -32.18 4.05
C LYS A 183 -13.23 -31.92 3.42
N ALA A 184 -12.48 -30.99 3.96
CA ALA A 184 -11.09 -30.68 3.52
C ALA A 184 -10.15 -31.85 3.79
N PHE A 185 -10.24 -32.49 4.98
CA PHE A 185 -9.47 -33.68 5.30
C PHE A 185 -9.83 -34.85 4.41
N GLU A 186 -11.14 -35.09 4.13
CA GLU A 186 -11.62 -36.13 3.23
C GLU A 186 -10.99 -36.00 1.84
N LEU A 187 -11.01 -34.77 1.27
CA LEU A 187 -10.45 -34.51 -0.06
C LEU A 187 -8.91 -34.70 -0.09
N ALA A 188 -8.22 -34.37 0.98
CA ALA A 188 -6.78 -34.55 1.09
C ALA A 188 -6.37 -36.01 1.45
N GLY A 189 -7.34 -36.89 1.70
CA GLY A 189 -7.09 -38.29 2.11
C GLY A 189 -6.41 -38.39 3.48
N ILE A 190 -6.57 -37.36 4.32
CA ILE A 190 -5.97 -37.28 5.66
C ILE A 190 -6.96 -37.90 6.67
N THR A 191 -6.44 -38.81 7.48
CA THR A 191 -7.19 -39.50 8.55
C THR A 191 -6.44 -39.38 9.87
N LYS A 192 -7.04 -39.78 10.97
CA LYS A 192 -6.40 -39.83 12.28
C LYS A 192 -5.13 -40.69 12.30
N ASP A 193 -5.01 -41.65 11.40
CA ASP A 193 -3.87 -42.56 11.29
C ASP A 193 -2.78 -42.04 10.35
N THR A 194 -3.02 -40.90 9.66
CA THR A 194 -2.05 -40.28 8.82
C THR A 194 -0.90 -39.75 9.68
N PRO A 195 0.38 -40.13 9.40
CA PRO A 195 1.52 -39.66 10.16
C PRO A 195 1.79 -38.18 9.87
N ASP A 196 2.28 -37.46 10.88
CA ASP A 196 2.73 -36.09 10.72
C ASP A 196 3.93 -36.04 9.77
N PRO A 197 3.95 -35.09 8.80
CA PRO A 197 5.13 -34.87 7.98
C PRO A 197 6.24 -34.18 8.76
N GLN A 198 7.46 -34.31 8.28
CA GLN A 198 8.59 -33.59 8.89
C GLN A 198 8.34 -32.08 8.83
N GLY A 199 8.28 -31.41 9.98
CA GLY A 199 8.10 -29.97 10.10
C GLY A 199 6.66 -29.49 10.08
N GLY A 200 5.68 -30.35 10.33
CA GLY A 200 4.26 -29.97 10.48
C GLY A 200 3.49 -31.05 11.26
N GLU A 201 2.29 -30.71 11.73
CA GLU A 201 1.47 -31.56 12.59
C GLU A 201 -0.01 -31.46 12.21
N TYR A 202 -0.71 -32.62 12.23
CA TYR A 202 -2.16 -32.73 12.25
C TYR A 202 -2.61 -32.79 13.72
N LEU A 203 -3.08 -31.66 14.26
CA LEU A 203 -3.48 -31.61 15.67
C LEU A 203 -4.63 -32.58 15.93
N LYS A 204 -4.55 -33.26 17.08
CA LYS A 204 -5.54 -34.31 17.50
C LYS A 204 -6.14 -33.97 18.86
N THR A 205 -7.36 -34.44 19.06
CA THR A 205 -8.04 -34.43 20.38
C THR A 205 -7.35 -35.40 21.33
N GLU A 206 -7.71 -35.38 22.61
CA GLU A 206 -7.26 -36.36 23.61
C GLU A 206 -7.60 -37.80 23.22
N ASP A 207 -8.70 -38.03 22.50
CA ASP A 207 -9.14 -39.33 22.00
C ASP A 207 -8.44 -39.73 20.68
N GLY A 208 -7.53 -38.93 20.16
CA GLY A 208 -6.74 -39.20 18.96
C GLY A 208 -7.43 -38.91 17.64
N GLU A 209 -8.60 -38.28 17.63
CA GLU A 209 -9.31 -37.86 16.41
C GLU A 209 -8.70 -36.52 15.91
N LEU A 210 -8.82 -36.21 14.60
CA LEU A 210 -8.35 -34.93 14.03
C LEU A 210 -9.16 -33.78 14.63
N LEU A 211 -8.42 -32.76 15.16
CA LEU A 211 -9.03 -31.59 15.80
C LEU A 211 -9.64 -30.64 14.77
N GLY A 212 -8.93 -30.38 13.65
CA GLY A 212 -9.30 -29.38 12.65
C GLY A 212 -8.21 -28.36 12.41
N CYS A 213 -7.17 -28.30 13.26
CA CYS A 213 -6.02 -27.44 13.09
C CYS A 213 -4.83 -28.20 12.53
N VAL A 214 -4.10 -27.58 11.59
CA VAL A 214 -2.97 -28.18 10.87
C VAL A 214 -1.86 -27.15 10.78
N THR A 215 -0.60 -27.56 11.02
CA THR A 215 0.54 -26.63 11.06
C THR A 215 1.54 -26.84 9.92
N ASP A 216 2.18 -25.76 9.51
CA ASP A 216 3.38 -25.71 8.66
C ASP A 216 3.32 -26.67 7.45
N THR A 217 4.27 -27.60 7.31
CA THR A 217 4.35 -28.50 6.16
C THR A 217 3.15 -29.45 6.04
N ALA A 218 2.42 -29.71 7.12
CA ALA A 218 1.20 -30.51 7.08
C ALA A 218 0.04 -29.78 6.39
N MET A 219 0.11 -28.47 6.21
CA MET A 219 -0.88 -27.68 5.46
C MET A 219 -0.82 -27.97 3.95
N TYR A 220 0.36 -28.29 3.39
CA TYR A 220 0.56 -28.39 1.94
C TYR A 220 -0.29 -29.43 1.22
N PRO A 221 -0.52 -30.65 1.75
CA PRO A 221 -1.43 -31.62 1.12
C PRO A 221 -2.86 -31.13 0.98
N ILE A 222 -3.31 -30.20 1.85
CA ILE A 222 -4.66 -29.62 1.79
C ILE A 222 -4.67 -28.40 0.89
N SER A 223 -3.75 -27.45 1.11
CA SER A 223 -3.69 -26.19 0.34
C SER A 223 -3.41 -26.43 -1.14
N GLY A 224 -2.64 -27.48 -1.48
CA GLY A 224 -2.37 -27.88 -2.86
C GLY A 224 -3.60 -28.41 -3.64
N LEU A 225 -4.71 -28.67 -2.96
CA LEU A 225 -5.99 -29.05 -3.59
C LEU A 225 -6.90 -27.85 -3.87
N ILE A 226 -6.58 -26.69 -3.29
CA ILE A 226 -7.38 -25.49 -3.49
C ILE A 226 -7.13 -25.00 -4.91
N PRO A 227 -8.17 -24.89 -5.76
CA PRO A 227 -7.99 -24.35 -7.10
C PRO A 227 -7.50 -22.90 -7.05
N GLY A 228 -6.58 -22.53 -7.93
CA GLY A 228 -6.26 -21.12 -8.16
C GLY A 228 -7.49 -20.35 -8.64
N PHE A 229 -7.51 -19.06 -8.43
CA PHE A 229 -8.56 -18.18 -8.92
C PHE A 229 -8.67 -18.24 -10.45
N SER A 230 -9.91 -18.31 -10.95
CA SER A 230 -10.18 -18.20 -12.40
C SER A 230 -9.79 -16.81 -12.92
N ILE A 231 -9.66 -16.68 -14.23
CA ILE A 231 -9.35 -15.38 -14.86
C ILE A 231 -10.41 -14.32 -14.50
N GLU A 232 -11.68 -14.70 -14.44
CA GLU A 232 -12.77 -13.83 -14.04
C GLU A 232 -12.63 -13.37 -12.60
N GLN A 233 -12.31 -14.28 -11.68
CA GLN A 233 -12.04 -13.93 -10.28
C GLN A 233 -10.79 -13.05 -10.14
N LYS A 234 -9.72 -13.32 -10.89
CA LYS A 234 -8.52 -12.46 -10.91
C LYS A 234 -8.84 -11.05 -11.40
N ARG A 235 -9.75 -10.91 -12.38
CA ARG A 235 -10.22 -9.59 -12.87
C ARG A 235 -11.04 -8.87 -11.80
N GLU A 236 -11.97 -9.56 -11.16
CA GLU A 236 -12.76 -9.03 -10.04
C GLU A 236 -11.84 -8.60 -8.89
N ALA A 237 -10.90 -9.44 -8.50
CA ALA A 237 -9.88 -9.16 -7.49
C ALA A 237 -9.12 -7.86 -7.76
N LEU A 238 -8.66 -7.68 -9.00
CA LEU A 238 -7.91 -6.47 -9.39
C LEU A 238 -8.77 -5.21 -9.31
N LEU A 239 -10.07 -5.29 -9.64
CA LEU A 239 -11.00 -4.16 -9.50
C LEU A 239 -11.28 -3.83 -8.03
N LEU A 240 -11.42 -4.83 -7.16
CA LEU A 240 -11.55 -4.61 -5.71
C LEU A 240 -10.29 -3.96 -5.12
N ALA A 241 -9.10 -4.41 -5.55
CA ALA A 241 -7.85 -3.77 -5.15
C ALA A 241 -7.81 -2.29 -5.58
N GLN A 242 -8.20 -1.98 -6.82
CA GLN A 242 -8.31 -0.61 -7.30
C GLN A 242 -9.22 0.26 -6.42
N GLU A 243 -10.41 -0.23 -6.08
CA GLU A 243 -11.36 0.50 -5.23
C GLU A 243 -10.74 0.81 -3.86
N GLN A 244 -10.06 -0.18 -3.27
CA GLN A 244 -9.41 0.01 -1.99
C GLN A 244 -8.25 1.03 -2.09
N LEU A 245 -7.41 0.96 -3.12
CA LEU A 245 -6.31 1.90 -3.34
C LEU A 245 -6.82 3.33 -3.52
N PHE A 246 -7.84 3.53 -4.33
CA PHE A 246 -8.45 4.85 -4.52
C PHE A 246 -9.06 5.41 -3.23
N SER A 247 -9.58 4.55 -2.35
CA SER A 247 -10.14 4.98 -1.06
C SER A 247 -9.09 5.56 -0.10
N TYR A 248 -7.81 5.28 -0.35
CA TYR A 248 -6.67 5.84 0.38
C TYR A 248 -5.96 6.98 -0.37
N GLY A 249 -6.40 7.33 -1.58
CA GLY A 249 -5.75 8.38 -2.39
C GLY A 249 -4.57 7.88 -3.22
N LEU A 250 -4.37 6.58 -3.31
CA LEU A 250 -3.36 5.95 -4.16
C LEU A 250 -3.86 5.93 -5.61
N THR A 251 -3.23 6.69 -6.50
CA THR A 251 -3.57 6.75 -7.93
C THR A 251 -2.67 5.90 -8.80
N SER A 252 -1.50 5.55 -8.27
CA SER A 252 -0.49 4.68 -8.90
C SER A 252 -0.02 3.61 -7.95
N ALA A 253 0.29 2.42 -8.49
CA ALA A 253 0.93 1.35 -7.71
C ALA A 253 1.89 0.52 -8.57
N MET A 254 3.04 0.17 -7.99
CA MET A 254 4.01 -0.74 -8.56
C MET A 254 3.70 -2.17 -8.10
N ASN A 255 3.37 -3.05 -9.05
CA ASN A 255 3.10 -4.45 -8.73
C ASN A 255 4.40 -5.27 -8.72
N ALA A 256 4.79 -5.71 -7.53
CA ALA A 256 6.03 -6.44 -7.28
C ALA A 256 5.93 -7.92 -7.68
N GLY A 257 5.63 -8.16 -8.94
CA GLY A 257 5.58 -9.49 -9.55
C GLY A 257 4.31 -9.75 -10.34
N THR A 258 4.45 -9.77 -11.67
CA THR A 258 3.36 -10.06 -12.62
C THR A 258 3.81 -11.16 -13.55
N SER A 259 3.01 -12.24 -13.69
CA SER A 259 3.26 -13.23 -14.75
C SER A 259 2.80 -12.69 -16.11
N VAL A 260 3.36 -13.24 -17.19
CA VAL A 260 2.93 -12.92 -18.56
C VAL A 260 1.48 -13.30 -18.79
N GLU A 261 1.00 -14.38 -18.15
CA GLU A 261 -0.43 -14.75 -18.18
C GLU A 261 -1.29 -13.65 -17.54
N TYR A 262 -0.94 -13.21 -16.33
CA TYR A 262 -1.72 -12.18 -15.62
C TYR A 262 -1.73 -10.85 -16.38
N LEU A 263 -0.59 -10.47 -16.95
CA LEU A 263 -0.48 -9.29 -17.82
C LEU A 263 -1.47 -9.36 -19.00
N ASN A 264 -1.49 -10.49 -19.72
CA ASN A 264 -2.27 -10.61 -20.95
C ASN A 264 -3.75 -10.90 -20.72
N GLU A 265 -4.07 -11.72 -19.70
CA GLU A 265 -5.43 -12.20 -19.48
C GLU A 265 -6.22 -11.35 -18.47
N VAL A 266 -5.53 -10.54 -17.64
CA VAL A 266 -6.19 -9.74 -16.60
C VAL A 266 -6.00 -8.25 -16.84
N TYR A 267 -4.75 -7.75 -16.78
CA TYR A 267 -4.49 -6.30 -16.88
C TYR A 267 -4.96 -5.71 -18.21
N LYS A 268 -4.45 -6.22 -19.33
CA LYS A 268 -4.77 -5.67 -20.64
C LYS A 268 -6.26 -5.62 -20.94
N PRO A 269 -7.05 -6.70 -20.76
CA PRO A 269 -8.49 -6.66 -21.02
C PRO A 269 -9.26 -5.65 -20.15
N LEU A 270 -8.83 -5.45 -18.89
CA LEU A 270 -9.47 -4.48 -18.01
C LEU A 270 -9.13 -3.02 -18.37
N TYR A 271 -7.95 -2.76 -18.90
CA TYR A 271 -7.63 -1.45 -19.48
C TYR A 271 -8.34 -1.22 -20.82
N GLU A 272 -8.37 -2.22 -21.70
CA GLU A 272 -9.03 -2.14 -23.00
C GLU A 272 -10.54 -1.82 -22.89
N ASN A 273 -11.21 -2.36 -21.89
CA ASN A 273 -12.60 -2.08 -21.64
C ASN A 273 -12.87 -0.85 -20.74
N GLY A 274 -11.80 -0.18 -20.23
CA GLY A 274 -11.86 1.01 -19.39
C GLY A 274 -12.30 0.77 -17.93
N SER A 275 -12.35 -0.49 -17.46
CA SER A 275 -12.73 -0.82 -16.08
C SER A 275 -11.60 -0.55 -15.10
N LEU A 276 -10.34 -0.78 -15.50
CA LEU A 276 -9.17 -0.50 -14.68
C LEU A 276 -8.69 0.93 -14.97
N LYS A 277 -8.64 1.76 -13.93
CA LYS A 277 -8.22 3.18 -13.98
C LYS A 277 -7.01 3.46 -13.08
N LEU A 278 -6.60 2.49 -12.26
CA LEU A 278 -5.38 2.56 -11.46
C LEU A 278 -4.18 2.62 -12.40
N ARG A 279 -3.23 3.51 -12.15
CA ARG A 279 -1.97 3.48 -12.89
C ARG A 279 -1.07 2.39 -12.32
N SER A 280 -0.70 1.43 -13.16
CA SER A 280 0.07 0.26 -12.73
C SER A 280 1.43 0.23 -13.39
N TYR A 281 2.49 0.22 -12.58
CA TYR A 281 3.85 -0.07 -13.01
C TYR A 281 4.17 -1.53 -12.70
N LEU A 282 4.31 -2.36 -13.74
CA LEU A 282 4.37 -3.80 -13.61
C LEU A 282 5.81 -4.32 -13.68
N LEU A 283 6.22 -5.05 -12.64
CA LEU A 283 7.48 -5.79 -12.60
C LEU A 283 7.19 -7.23 -13.03
N ILE A 284 7.78 -7.67 -14.13
CA ILE A 284 7.64 -9.06 -14.63
C ILE A 284 8.39 -10.01 -13.71
N SER A 285 7.71 -11.03 -13.19
CA SER A 285 8.33 -12.05 -12.32
C SER A 285 9.30 -12.91 -13.08
N LEU A 286 10.58 -12.89 -12.74
CA LEU A 286 11.60 -13.75 -13.35
C LEU A 286 12.14 -14.74 -12.32
N SER A 287 11.99 -16.03 -12.58
CA SER A 287 12.43 -17.10 -11.67
C SER A 287 13.44 -18.06 -12.28
N SER A 288 13.48 -18.16 -13.60
CA SER A 288 14.46 -18.96 -14.32
C SER A 288 14.64 -18.45 -15.76
N LEU A 289 15.73 -18.87 -16.41
CA LEU A 289 16.01 -18.52 -17.80
C LEU A 289 15.09 -19.26 -18.82
N GLU A 290 14.42 -20.31 -18.37
CA GLU A 290 13.51 -21.14 -19.15
C GLU A 290 12.03 -20.76 -18.96
N SER A 291 11.73 -19.80 -18.08
CA SER A 291 10.36 -19.39 -17.81
C SER A 291 9.71 -18.65 -19.00
N PRO A 292 8.39 -18.62 -19.11
CA PRO A 292 7.68 -17.81 -20.09
C PRO A 292 8.04 -16.32 -19.99
N GLU A 293 8.32 -15.84 -18.78
CA GLU A 293 8.73 -14.48 -18.50
C GLU A 293 10.12 -14.19 -19.08
N ALA A 294 11.05 -15.13 -18.99
CA ALA A 294 12.37 -14.99 -19.63
C ALA A 294 12.26 -14.87 -21.16
N GLU A 295 11.37 -15.64 -21.79
CA GLU A 295 11.11 -15.53 -23.24
C GLU A 295 10.43 -14.20 -23.59
N TYR A 296 9.51 -13.72 -22.74
CA TYR A 296 8.91 -12.40 -22.87
C TYR A 296 9.99 -11.31 -22.87
N LEU A 297 10.93 -11.33 -21.92
CA LEU A 297 12.01 -10.34 -21.83
C LEU A 297 12.97 -10.37 -23.05
N ARG A 298 13.18 -11.53 -23.69
CA ARG A 298 14.00 -11.66 -24.90
C ARG A 298 13.32 -11.05 -26.12
N THR A 299 12.00 -11.16 -26.19
CA THR A 299 11.21 -10.85 -27.40
C THR A 299 10.51 -9.50 -27.36
N THR A 300 10.39 -8.89 -26.18
CA THR A 300 9.79 -7.57 -25.99
C THR A 300 10.82 -6.55 -25.48
N LYS A 301 10.43 -5.28 -25.47
CA LYS A 301 11.24 -4.20 -24.89
C LYS A 301 10.44 -3.55 -23.76
N PRO A 302 11.15 -2.98 -22.75
CA PRO A 302 10.46 -2.20 -21.73
C PRO A 302 9.76 -1.00 -22.38
N GLU A 303 8.50 -0.84 -22.08
CA GLU A 303 7.67 0.23 -22.63
C GLU A 303 6.67 0.73 -21.58
N GLY A 304 6.28 1.99 -21.67
CA GLY A 304 5.30 2.62 -20.78
C GLY A 304 4.36 3.54 -21.54
N GLY A 305 3.40 4.10 -20.80
CA GLY A 305 2.40 4.99 -21.35
C GLY A 305 1.25 4.27 -22.07
N PHE A 306 1.13 2.95 -21.92
CA PHE A 306 -0.02 2.22 -22.47
C PHE A 306 -1.34 2.71 -21.85
N TYR A 307 -2.42 2.65 -22.64
CA TYR A 307 -3.77 3.01 -22.22
C TYR A 307 -3.83 4.40 -21.59
N ASP A 308 -3.33 5.42 -22.30
CA ASP A 308 -3.29 6.82 -21.84
C ASP A 308 -2.54 7.00 -20.51
N ASN A 309 -1.36 6.41 -20.42
CA ASN A 309 -0.47 6.43 -19.23
C ASN A 309 -1.04 5.69 -18.01
N HIS A 310 -1.82 4.63 -18.21
CA HIS A 310 -2.32 3.80 -17.12
C HIS A 310 -1.51 2.53 -16.88
N MET A 311 -0.66 2.10 -17.81
CA MET A 311 0.15 0.89 -17.62
C MET A 311 1.57 1.07 -18.17
N ASP A 312 2.54 0.67 -17.37
CA ASP A 312 3.95 0.55 -17.75
C ASP A 312 4.43 -0.88 -17.49
N VAL A 313 5.23 -1.43 -18.44
CA VAL A 313 5.88 -2.74 -18.31
C VAL A 313 7.37 -2.54 -18.56
N ARG A 314 8.10 -2.08 -17.53
CA ARG A 314 9.50 -1.66 -17.68
C ARG A 314 10.46 -2.35 -16.73
N SER A 315 9.97 -3.10 -15.76
CA SER A 315 10.79 -3.64 -14.68
C SER A 315 10.61 -5.15 -14.53
N VAL A 316 11.56 -5.76 -13.84
CA VAL A 316 11.60 -7.21 -13.57
C VAL A 316 11.74 -7.43 -12.07
N LYS A 317 10.93 -8.33 -11.51
CA LYS A 317 11.04 -8.80 -10.12
C LYS A 317 11.85 -10.08 -10.04
N LEU A 318 12.85 -10.09 -9.18
CA LEU A 318 13.58 -11.26 -8.69
C LEU A 318 13.43 -11.39 -7.17
N PHE A 319 13.66 -12.60 -6.64
CA PHE A 319 13.76 -12.86 -5.20
C PHE A 319 15.13 -13.42 -4.89
N SER A 320 15.99 -12.65 -4.21
CA SER A 320 17.37 -13.06 -3.88
C SER A 320 17.42 -13.95 -2.65
N ASP A 321 16.58 -13.67 -1.65
CA ASP A 321 16.56 -14.40 -0.39
C ASP A 321 15.14 -14.53 0.20
N GLY A 322 15.03 -14.73 1.49
CA GLY A 322 13.77 -14.83 2.22
C GLY A 322 13.57 -13.67 3.20
N SER A 323 12.90 -13.90 4.34
CA SER A 323 12.52 -12.87 5.31
C SER A 323 13.35 -12.93 6.61
N LEU A 324 13.48 -11.77 7.29
CA LEU A 324 14.15 -11.67 8.58
C LEU A 324 13.43 -12.47 9.67
N GLY A 325 12.10 -12.36 9.74
CA GLY A 325 11.28 -13.04 10.74
C GLY A 325 11.43 -14.55 10.73
N ALA A 326 11.46 -15.16 9.54
CA ALA A 326 11.67 -16.60 9.36
C ALA A 326 13.14 -17.04 9.45
N ARG A 327 14.09 -16.13 9.62
CA ARG A 327 15.54 -16.37 9.51
C ARG A 327 15.96 -17.00 8.19
N SER A 328 15.26 -16.67 7.12
CA SER A 328 15.57 -17.12 5.76
C SER A 328 16.22 -16.02 4.92
N ALA A 329 16.26 -14.78 5.39
CA ALA A 329 17.08 -13.72 4.81
C ALA A 329 18.56 -14.11 4.88
N ALA A 330 19.29 -13.91 3.77
CA ALA A 330 20.70 -14.32 3.67
C ALA A 330 21.62 -13.30 4.33
N MET A 331 22.34 -13.75 5.37
CA MET A 331 23.20 -12.91 6.18
C MET A 331 24.68 -13.24 5.94
N LEU A 332 25.56 -12.23 6.02
CA LEU A 332 27.02 -12.39 5.95
C LEU A 332 27.59 -13.14 7.18
N GLU A 333 26.93 -12.98 8.32
CA GLU A 333 27.28 -13.65 9.57
C GLU A 333 26.05 -14.37 10.14
N ASP A 334 26.28 -15.30 11.08
CA ASP A 334 25.21 -16.00 11.78
C ASP A 334 24.14 -15.04 12.33
N TYR A 335 22.88 -15.47 12.33
CA TYR A 335 21.85 -14.82 13.11
C TYR A 335 22.27 -14.76 14.58
N SER A 336 22.13 -13.60 15.22
CA SER A 336 22.58 -13.40 16.61
C SER A 336 21.87 -14.32 17.58
N ASP A 337 20.63 -14.71 17.30
CA ASP A 337 19.83 -15.63 18.10
C ASP A 337 19.88 -17.09 17.60
N ARG A 338 20.71 -17.40 16.58
CA ARG A 338 20.85 -18.77 16.03
C ARG A 338 22.21 -19.00 15.42
N ALA A 339 23.17 -19.44 16.28
CA ALA A 339 24.52 -19.78 15.86
C ALA A 339 24.55 -20.91 14.80
N GLY A 340 25.44 -20.79 13.82
CA GLY A 340 25.57 -21.71 12.69
C GLY A 340 24.50 -21.57 11.62
N HIS A 341 23.75 -20.46 11.62
CA HIS A 341 22.68 -20.23 10.64
C HIS A 341 22.72 -18.82 10.09
N THR A 342 22.88 -18.72 8.77
CA THR A 342 23.00 -17.45 8.01
C THR A 342 21.83 -17.20 7.07
N GLY A 343 20.75 -18.01 7.07
CA GLY A 343 19.75 -17.98 6.00
C GLY A 343 20.33 -18.51 4.68
N ASN A 344 19.71 -18.19 3.57
CA ASN A 344 20.14 -18.69 2.26
C ASN A 344 19.82 -17.70 1.14
N ASN A 345 20.79 -17.45 0.25
CA ASN A 345 20.53 -16.93 -1.07
C ASN A 345 19.76 -17.98 -1.90
N ARG A 346 18.78 -17.54 -2.70
CA ARG A 346 18.01 -18.43 -3.58
C ARG A 346 18.78 -18.87 -4.83
N PHE A 347 19.79 -18.11 -5.19
CA PHE A 347 20.60 -18.32 -6.39
C PHE A 347 22.08 -18.27 -6.06
N THR A 348 22.90 -19.03 -6.79
CA THR A 348 24.35 -18.82 -6.81
C THR A 348 24.68 -17.49 -7.50
N ASP A 349 25.91 -16.99 -7.33
CA ASP A 349 26.35 -15.75 -7.98
C ASP A 349 26.23 -15.81 -9.50
N GLU A 350 26.54 -16.97 -10.11
CA GLU A 350 26.41 -17.18 -11.55
C GLU A 350 24.93 -17.14 -11.98
N GLN A 351 24.05 -17.83 -11.25
CA GLN A 351 22.62 -17.87 -11.57
C GLN A 351 22.00 -16.47 -11.46
N MET A 352 22.30 -15.76 -10.36
CA MET A 352 21.83 -14.40 -10.15
C MET A 352 22.31 -13.47 -11.25
N TYR A 353 23.59 -13.54 -11.58
CA TYR A 353 24.17 -12.73 -12.65
C TYR A 353 23.50 -12.98 -14.01
N GLU A 354 23.25 -14.24 -14.40
CA GLU A 354 22.61 -14.56 -15.69
C GLU A 354 21.16 -14.03 -15.75
N LEU A 355 20.41 -14.11 -14.64
CA LEU A 355 19.04 -13.59 -14.57
C LEU A 355 19.02 -12.04 -14.63
N VAL A 356 19.88 -11.39 -13.86
CA VAL A 356 20.04 -9.92 -13.89
C VAL A 356 20.49 -9.47 -15.27
N LYS A 357 21.49 -10.14 -15.85
CA LYS A 357 22.01 -9.83 -17.18
C LYS A 357 20.95 -9.95 -18.26
N LEU A 358 20.10 -11.00 -18.24
CA LEU A 358 19.01 -11.16 -19.18
C LEU A 358 18.11 -9.92 -19.21
N ALA A 359 17.66 -9.48 -18.05
CA ALA A 359 16.76 -8.32 -17.96
C ALA A 359 17.48 -7.02 -18.32
N TYR A 360 18.66 -6.81 -17.76
CA TYR A 360 19.45 -5.58 -17.97
C TYR A 360 19.83 -5.38 -19.44
N ASP A 361 20.35 -6.41 -20.13
CA ASP A 361 20.78 -6.32 -21.55
C ASP A 361 19.60 -6.10 -22.49
N ASN A 362 18.37 -6.51 -22.09
CA ASN A 362 17.15 -6.23 -22.84
C ASN A 362 16.53 -4.86 -22.53
N GLY A 363 17.16 -4.07 -21.66
CA GLY A 363 16.77 -2.68 -21.38
C GLY A 363 15.85 -2.52 -20.16
N TYR A 364 15.46 -3.61 -19.49
CA TYR A 364 14.57 -3.53 -18.32
C TYR A 364 15.28 -2.95 -17.10
N GLN A 365 14.51 -2.31 -16.23
CA GLN A 365 14.88 -1.99 -14.86
C GLN A 365 14.83 -3.29 -14.04
N MET A 366 15.71 -3.45 -13.06
CA MET A 366 15.64 -4.54 -12.08
C MET A 366 15.03 -4.04 -10.78
N GLY A 367 14.09 -4.80 -10.22
CA GLY A 367 13.54 -4.66 -8.89
C GLY A 367 13.72 -5.98 -8.14
N SER A 368 14.89 -6.19 -7.53
CA SER A 368 15.23 -7.46 -6.89
C SER A 368 15.01 -7.39 -5.39
N HIS A 369 14.22 -8.34 -4.85
CA HIS A 369 14.05 -8.50 -3.40
C HIS A 369 15.38 -8.89 -2.75
N ALA A 370 15.82 -8.12 -1.76
CA ALA A 370 16.92 -8.48 -0.88
C ALA A 370 16.71 -7.89 0.52
N ILE A 371 16.58 -8.77 1.50
CA ILE A 371 16.41 -8.42 2.91
C ILE A 371 17.73 -8.51 3.66
N GLY A 372 18.43 -9.63 3.58
CA GLY A 372 19.69 -9.84 4.26
C GLY A 372 20.88 -9.12 3.65
N ASP A 373 21.90 -8.84 4.45
CA ASP A 373 23.11 -8.13 4.02
C ASP A 373 23.93 -8.94 2.99
N ALA A 374 23.91 -10.26 3.03
CA ALA A 374 24.55 -11.10 2.00
C ALA A 374 23.79 -11.06 0.68
N ALA A 375 22.45 -11.03 0.70
CA ALA A 375 21.66 -10.92 -0.53
C ALA A 375 21.82 -9.55 -1.18
N ASN A 376 21.81 -8.47 -0.40
CA ASN A 376 22.08 -7.13 -0.89
C ASN A 376 23.49 -7.03 -1.49
N HIS A 377 24.50 -7.57 -0.84
CA HIS A 377 25.89 -7.61 -1.32
C HIS A 377 25.98 -8.35 -2.67
N GLN A 378 25.39 -9.55 -2.78
CA GLN A 378 25.35 -10.34 -4.02
C GLN A 378 24.71 -9.55 -5.18
N LEU A 379 23.59 -8.85 -4.91
CA LEU A 379 22.94 -8.03 -5.94
C LEU A 379 23.80 -6.85 -6.39
N LEU A 380 24.44 -6.17 -5.45
CA LEU A 380 25.34 -5.05 -5.78
C LEU A 380 26.52 -5.52 -6.65
N ASP A 381 27.08 -6.69 -6.36
CA ASP A 381 28.12 -7.30 -7.21
C ASP A 381 27.61 -7.57 -8.65
N CYS A 382 26.39 -8.12 -8.76
CA CYS A 382 25.77 -8.37 -10.05
C CYS A 382 25.47 -7.08 -10.80
N TYR A 383 24.93 -6.05 -10.14
CA TYR A 383 24.59 -4.77 -10.75
C TYR A 383 25.84 -4.04 -11.23
N GLU A 384 26.89 -3.96 -10.39
CA GLU A 384 28.17 -3.37 -10.79
C GLU A 384 28.74 -4.04 -12.04
N LYS A 385 28.71 -5.37 -12.09
CA LYS A 385 29.22 -6.15 -13.22
C LYS A 385 28.45 -5.90 -14.50
N VAL A 386 27.11 -5.96 -14.48
CA VAL A 386 26.31 -5.73 -15.70
C VAL A 386 26.40 -4.28 -16.17
N MET A 387 26.48 -3.31 -15.26
CA MET A 387 26.68 -1.90 -15.60
C MET A 387 28.05 -1.65 -16.22
N ALA A 388 29.09 -2.34 -15.76
CA ALA A 388 30.43 -2.23 -16.32
C ALA A 388 30.51 -2.88 -17.72
N GLU A 389 29.84 -4.01 -17.94
CA GLU A 389 29.83 -4.73 -19.24
C GLU A 389 28.98 -4.03 -20.31
N ASN A 390 27.84 -3.45 -19.92
CA ASN A 390 26.91 -2.78 -20.81
C ASN A 390 26.41 -1.46 -20.19
N PRO A 391 27.21 -0.38 -20.21
CA PRO A 391 26.85 0.90 -19.61
C PRO A 391 25.55 1.48 -20.19
N ARG A 392 24.60 1.83 -19.34
CA ARG A 392 23.34 2.54 -19.66
C ARG A 392 23.36 3.91 -18.97
N GLU A 393 22.80 4.92 -19.61
CA GLU A 393 22.80 6.29 -19.10
C GLU A 393 22.03 6.43 -17.79
N ASP A 394 20.81 5.84 -17.73
CA ASP A 394 19.93 5.92 -16.57
C ASP A 394 19.17 4.58 -16.38
N PRO A 395 19.80 3.55 -15.79
CA PRO A 395 19.17 2.24 -15.63
C PRO A 395 18.19 2.20 -14.45
N ARG A 396 18.31 3.09 -13.47
CA ARG A 396 17.50 3.14 -12.23
C ARG A 396 17.29 1.77 -11.62
N LEU A 397 18.36 0.98 -11.49
CA LEU A 397 18.30 -0.31 -10.82
C LEU A 397 17.81 -0.08 -9.38
N ARG A 398 16.93 -0.96 -8.91
CA ARG A 398 16.37 -0.84 -7.56
C ARG A 398 16.54 -2.14 -6.80
N ILE A 399 16.63 -2.04 -5.50
CA ILE A 399 16.58 -3.17 -4.57
C ILE A 399 15.31 -3.02 -3.73
N GLU A 400 14.46 -4.03 -3.82
CA GLU A 400 13.23 -4.11 -3.06
C GLU A 400 13.54 -4.55 -1.63
N HIS A 401 12.94 -3.89 -0.67
CA HIS A 401 13.18 -3.92 0.77
C HIS A 401 14.45 -3.17 1.17
N PHE A 402 15.61 -3.42 0.57
CA PHE A 402 16.87 -2.74 0.93
C PHE A 402 17.00 -2.66 2.46
N GLN A 403 16.74 -3.81 3.12
CA GLN A 403 16.30 -3.79 4.51
C GLN A 403 17.47 -3.83 5.49
N ILE A 404 18.46 -4.71 5.25
CA ILE A 404 19.66 -4.87 6.09
C ILE A 404 20.88 -4.85 5.17
N LEU A 405 21.76 -3.88 5.38
CA LEU A 405 22.99 -3.73 4.61
C LEU A 405 24.16 -3.41 5.56
N THR A 406 25.38 -3.65 5.10
CA THR A 406 26.53 -3.00 5.71
C THR A 406 26.53 -1.51 5.37
N LEU A 407 27.13 -0.67 6.23
CA LEU A 407 27.21 0.78 5.93
C LEU A 407 28.03 1.06 4.66
N ASP A 408 28.99 0.17 4.34
CA ASP A 408 29.80 0.27 3.11
C ASP A 408 28.95 -0.08 1.88
N ASP A 409 28.07 -1.10 1.95
CA ASP A 409 27.17 -1.44 0.85
C ASP A 409 26.08 -0.39 0.65
N ILE A 410 25.62 0.28 1.70
CA ILE A 410 24.73 1.46 1.55
C ILE A 410 25.43 2.54 0.72
N GLN A 411 26.69 2.86 1.05
CA GLN A 411 27.43 3.86 0.27
C GLN A 411 27.65 3.41 -1.17
N ARG A 412 28.04 2.15 -1.36
CA ARG A 412 28.26 1.55 -2.69
C ARG A 412 27.00 1.62 -3.55
N ALA A 413 25.84 1.26 -2.99
CA ALA A 413 24.55 1.33 -3.69
C ALA A 413 24.23 2.76 -4.17
N ILE A 414 24.47 3.75 -3.30
CA ILE A 414 24.23 5.17 -3.61
C ILE A 414 25.20 5.64 -4.71
N ASP A 415 26.48 5.32 -4.61
CA ASP A 415 27.50 5.69 -5.62
C ASP A 415 27.19 5.06 -6.99
N MET A 416 26.53 3.90 -7.03
CA MET A 416 26.06 3.23 -8.24
C MET A 416 24.72 3.78 -8.77
N GLY A 417 24.04 4.65 -8.03
CA GLY A 417 22.69 5.15 -8.37
C GLY A 417 21.58 4.09 -8.22
N VAL A 418 21.79 3.06 -7.38
CA VAL A 418 20.75 2.07 -7.06
C VAL A 418 19.70 2.70 -6.15
N LEU A 419 18.42 2.51 -6.50
CA LEU A 419 17.29 3.07 -5.77
C LEU A 419 16.81 2.13 -4.65
N PRO A 420 16.83 2.55 -3.38
CA PRO A 420 16.21 1.84 -2.29
C PRO A 420 14.67 1.86 -2.40
N SER A 421 14.05 0.70 -2.47
CA SER A 421 12.59 0.56 -2.44
C SER A 421 12.20 -0.08 -1.10
N MET A 422 11.79 0.76 -0.15
CA MET A 422 11.67 0.37 1.26
C MET A 422 10.23 0.47 1.74
N GLN A 423 9.91 -0.29 2.80
CA GLN A 423 8.61 -0.29 3.43
C GLN A 423 8.76 0.23 4.86
N THR A 424 8.28 1.44 5.10
CA THR A 424 8.49 2.06 6.42
C THR A 424 7.70 1.38 7.54
N THR A 425 6.61 0.69 7.23
CA THR A 425 5.87 -0.15 8.19
C THR A 425 6.64 -1.40 8.60
N HIS A 426 7.48 -1.98 7.73
CA HIS A 426 8.31 -3.15 8.10
C HIS A 426 9.20 -2.87 9.31
N ALA A 427 9.78 -1.67 9.42
CA ALA A 427 10.58 -1.32 10.60
C ALA A 427 9.76 -1.40 11.89
N THR A 428 8.48 -1.00 11.84
CA THR A 428 7.62 -0.96 13.04
C THR A 428 6.92 -2.28 13.33
N SER A 429 6.85 -3.20 12.39
CA SER A 429 6.42 -4.58 12.63
C SER A 429 7.59 -5.47 13.05
N ASP A 430 8.78 -5.28 12.47
CA ASP A 430 9.97 -6.07 12.76
C ASP A 430 10.71 -5.64 14.04
N MET A 431 10.49 -4.44 14.55
CA MET A 431 11.16 -3.92 15.76
C MET A 431 11.09 -4.86 16.97
N LEU A 432 10.06 -5.73 17.02
CA LEU A 432 9.88 -6.69 18.11
C LEU A 432 10.89 -7.84 18.10
N MET A 433 11.59 -8.04 16.95
CA MET A 433 12.49 -9.19 16.79
C MET A 433 13.81 -8.85 16.06
N ALA A 434 13.88 -7.68 15.41
CA ALA A 434 15.01 -7.36 14.53
C ALA A 434 16.35 -7.36 15.28
N GLU A 435 16.42 -6.71 16.44
CA GLU A 435 17.67 -6.67 17.23
C GLU A 435 18.08 -8.04 17.76
N ASP A 436 17.11 -8.90 18.12
CA ASP A 436 17.41 -10.29 18.51
C ASP A 436 18.00 -11.08 17.34
N ARG A 437 17.51 -10.82 16.11
CA ARG A 437 17.96 -11.52 14.90
C ARG A 437 19.34 -11.10 14.44
N ILE A 438 19.66 -9.81 14.46
CA ILE A 438 20.87 -9.28 13.82
C ILE A 438 21.84 -8.59 14.78
N GLY A 439 21.44 -8.33 16.02
CA GLY A 439 22.26 -7.69 17.04
C GLY A 439 22.46 -6.19 16.82
N THR A 440 23.08 -5.55 17.83
CA THR A 440 23.19 -4.10 17.95
C THR A 440 24.15 -3.43 16.94
N GLU A 441 25.00 -4.19 16.27
CA GLU A 441 25.91 -3.63 15.26
C GLU A 441 25.25 -3.60 13.88
N ARG A 442 24.66 -4.70 13.44
CA ARG A 442 24.03 -4.81 12.11
C ARG A 442 22.77 -3.98 12.00
N ILE A 443 22.08 -3.71 13.14
CA ILE A 443 20.89 -2.84 13.15
C ILE A 443 21.20 -1.42 12.67
N LYS A 444 22.42 -0.95 12.72
CA LYS A 444 22.84 0.38 12.24
C LYS A 444 22.70 0.55 10.73
N GLY A 445 22.76 -0.55 9.98
CA GLY A 445 22.55 -0.58 8.54
C GLY A 445 21.18 -1.14 8.15
N ALA A 446 20.29 -1.37 9.12
CA ALA A 446 18.94 -1.88 8.88
C ALA A 446 17.89 -0.77 9.00
N TYR A 447 16.94 -0.73 8.07
CA TYR A 447 15.88 0.30 8.03
C TYR A 447 16.45 1.73 8.12
N ALA A 448 17.60 1.99 7.49
CA ALA A 448 18.47 3.14 7.72
C ALA A 448 18.08 4.37 6.86
N TRP A 449 16.83 4.79 6.93
CA TRP A 449 16.27 5.82 6.03
C TRP A 449 17.01 7.16 6.10
N ARG A 450 17.23 7.68 7.29
CA ARG A 450 17.95 8.95 7.47
C ARG A 450 19.37 8.86 6.94
N THR A 451 20.06 7.75 7.23
CA THR A 451 21.40 7.50 6.72
C THR A 451 21.46 7.51 5.19
N ILE A 452 20.47 6.90 4.53
CA ILE A 452 20.36 6.83 3.06
C ILE A 452 20.12 8.23 2.48
N ILE A 453 19.16 8.99 3.03
CA ILE A 453 18.80 10.33 2.58
C ILE A 453 19.95 11.31 2.79
N ASP A 454 20.61 11.30 3.95
CA ASP A 454 21.75 12.16 4.27
C ASP A 454 22.97 11.92 3.35
N LYS A 455 23.07 10.72 2.78
CA LYS A 455 24.06 10.38 1.76
C LYS A 455 23.66 10.80 0.34
N GLY A 456 22.49 11.42 0.17
CA GLY A 456 22.01 12.01 -1.09
C GLY A 456 21.17 11.10 -1.97
N SER A 457 20.70 9.95 -1.47
CA SER A 457 19.74 9.11 -2.18
C SER A 457 18.29 9.45 -1.80
N ILE A 458 17.36 8.92 -2.58
CA ILE A 458 15.91 8.98 -2.33
C ILE A 458 15.41 7.60 -1.88
N ILE A 459 14.20 7.55 -1.33
CA ILE A 459 13.56 6.29 -0.93
C ILE A 459 12.22 6.16 -1.66
N LEU A 460 12.04 5.06 -2.37
CA LEU A 460 10.75 4.66 -2.92
C LEU A 460 9.99 3.93 -1.82
N ASN A 461 8.87 4.50 -1.35
CA ASN A 461 8.16 3.94 -0.20
C ASN A 461 6.91 3.16 -0.64
N GLY A 462 6.66 2.07 0.04
CA GLY A 462 5.52 1.19 -0.21
C GLY A 462 5.11 0.43 1.05
N THR A 463 4.07 -0.39 0.92
CA THR A 463 3.52 -1.18 2.02
C THR A 463 3.86 -2.66 1.92
N ASP A 464 4.20 -3.13 0.73
CA ASP A 464 4.28 -4.58 0.43
C ASP A 464 2.94 -5.31 0.67
N ALA A 465 1.81 -4.57 0.55
CA ALA A 465 0.50 -5.17 0.76
C ALA A 465 0.27 -6.38 -0.18
N PRO A 466 -0.33 -7.50 0.32
CA PRO A 466 -1.00 -7.68 1.59
C PRO A 466 -0.11 -8.21 2.73
N VAL A 467 1.22 -8.07 2.66
CA VAL A 467 2.11 -8.40 3.79
C VAL A 467 1.84 -7.43 4.94
N GLU A 468 1.78 -6.15 4.63
CA GLU A 468 1.29 -5.11 5.53
C GLU A 468 -0.05 -4.54 5.05
N LEU A 469 -0.70 -3.75 5.90
CA LEU A 469 -1.92 -3.04 5.51
C LEU A 469 -1.62 -1.98 4.45
N VAL A 470 -2.41 -1.90 3.40
CA VAL A 470 -2.22 -1.01 2.25
C VAL A 470 -2.42 0.49 2.54
N ASN A 471 -2.67 0.87 3.80
CA ASN A 471 -2.92 2.26 4.17
C ASN A 471 -1.62 3.09 4.16
N PRO A 472 -1.41 4.03 3.20
CA PRO A 472 -0.19 4.81 3.06
C PRO A 472 0.04 5.76 4.25
N TYR A 473 -1.01 6.15 4.98
CA TYR A 473 -0.88 7.03 6.15
C TYR A 473 -0.24 6.31 7.34
N HIS A 474 -0.33 4.96 7.40
CA HIS A 474 0.45 4.16 8.36
C HIS A 474 1.94 4.21 8.02
N SER A 475 2.28 4.11 6.74
CA SER A 475 3.67 4.21 6.28
C SER A 475 4.23 5.62 6.48
N LEU A 476 3.45 6.67 6.18
CA LEU A 476 3.84 8.06 6.45
C LEU A 476 4.03 8.32 7.96
N TYR A 477 3.17 7.75 8.79
CA TYR A 477 3.31 7.83 10.26
C TYR A 477 4.58 7.12 10.73
N ALA A 478 4.81 5.89 10.29
CA ALA A 478 6.02 5.12 10.61
C ALA A 478 7.29 5.85 10.15
N ALA A 479 7.28 6.44 8.95
CA ALA A 479 8.40 7.19 8.39
C ALA A 479 8.80 8.39 9.26
N VAL A 480 7.82 9.12 9.79
CA VAL A 480 8.05 10.35 10.57
C VAL A 480 8.33 10.07 12.05
N THR A 481 7.76 8.99 12.61
CA THR A 481 7.77 8.76 14.07
C THR A 481 8.54 7.53 14.49
N ARG A 482 8.77 6.57 13.59
CA ARG A 482 9.33 5.24 13.92
C ARG A 482 8.49 4.48 14.97
N LYS A 483 7.18 4.75 15.00
CA LYS A 483 6.21 4.08 15.86
C LYS A 483 5.27 3.21 15.03
N SER A 484 4.84 2.12 15.62
CA SER A 484 3.72 1.34 15.07
C SER A 484 2.44 2.17 15.07
N ARG A 485 1.42 1.74 14.30
CA ARG A 485 0.09 2.36 14.33
C ARG A 485 -0.55 2.36 15.73
N LEU A 486 -0.03 1.58 16.67
CA LEU A 486 -0.44 1.58 18.08
C LEU A 486 0.24 2.68 18.90
N GLY A 487 1.17 3.47 18.31
CA GLY A 487 1.91 4.51 19.00
C GLY A 487 3.11 4.00 19.81
N GLU A 488 3.55 2.75 19.55
CA GLU A 488 4.63 2.09 20.28
C GLU A 488 5.90 1.93 19.41
N PRO A 489 7.09 2.01 20.02
CA PRO A 489 7.35 2.52 21.37
C PRO A 489 7.14 4.04 21.45
N PRO A 490 6.88 4.61 22.63
CA PRO A 490 6.50 6.04 22.75
C PRO A 490 7.50 7.05 22.17
N GLU A 491 8.82 6.74 22.25
CA GLU A 491 9.88 7.57 21.67
C GLU A 491 10.20 7.23 20.21
N GLY A 492 9.57 6.20 19.62
CA GLY A 492 9.95 5.63 18.32
C GLY A 492 11.12 4.66 18.43
N TRP A 493 11.16 3.65 17.54
CA TRP A 493 12.26 2.70 17.45
C TRP A 493 13.38 3.25 16.55
N HIS A 494 14.57 3.50 17.09
CA HIS A 494 15.67 4.21 16.40
C HIS A 494 15.21 5.54 15.77
N PRO A 495 14.74 6.52 16.59
CA PRO A 495 14.12 7.76 16.09
C PRO A 495 15.11 8.67 15.33
N ASP A 496 16.42 8.42 15.46
CA ASP A 496 17.46 9.05 14.65
C ASP A 496 17.35 8.73 13.17
N GLN A 497 16.59 7.70 12.78
CA GLN A 497 16.34 7.32 11.40
C GLN A 497 15.01 7.85 10.83
N CYS A 498 14.29 8.73 11.54
CA CYS A 498 13.06 9.34 11.03
C CYS A 498 13.30 10.18 9.77
N MET A 499 12.31 10.18 8.90
CA MET A 499 12.18 11.15 7.80
C MET A 499 11.51 12.43 8.30
N THR A 500 11.74 13.55 7.63
CA THR A 500 10.85 14.71 7.74
C THR A 500 9.50 14.42 7.06
N ARG A 501 8.46 15.21 7.38
CA ARG A 501 7.14 15.07 6.71
C ARG A 501 7.23 15.29 5.20
N GLU A 502 8.08 16.24 4.78
CA GLU A 502 8.31 16.51 3.36
C GLU A 502 8.94 15.30 2.66
N GLU A 503 10.03 14.75 3.20
CA GLU A 503 10.70 13.56 2.66
C GLU A 503 9.75 12.35 2.61
N ALA A 504 8.98 12.13 3.67
CA ALA A 504 8.00 11.05 3.70
C ALA A 504 6.90 11.24 2.64
N LEU A 505 6.41 12.47 2.42
CA LEU A 505 5.44 12.73 1.35
C LEU A 505 6.07 12.56 -0.04
N ARG A 506 7.30 13.05 -0.26
CA ARG A 506 8.04 12.82 -1.51
C ARG A 506 8.23 11.34 -1.80
N SER A 507 8.45 10.50 -0.79
CA SER A 507 8.64 9.06 -0.95
C SER A 507 7.40 8.33 -1.51
N TYR A 508 6.21 8.90 -1.31
CA TYR A 508 4.93 8.43 -1.86
C TYR A 508 4.43 9.26 -3.06
N THR A 509 5.21 10.18 -3.57
CA THR A 509 4.81 11.07 -4.68
C THR A 509 5.93 11.24 -5.70
N SER A 510 6.72 12.32 -5.64
CA SER A 510 7.74 12.66 -6.62
C SER A 510 8.87 11.62 -6.72
N TRP A 511 9.32 11.06 -5.61
CA TRP A 511 10.34 9.99 -5.62
C TRP A 511 9.78 8.68 -6.20
N GLY A 512 8.53 8.33 -5.89
CA GLY A 512 7.83 7.20 -6.52
C GLY A 512 7.74 7.36 -8.03
N ALA A 513 7.32 8.55 -8.50
CA ALA A 513 7.26 8.85 -9.93
C ALA A 513 8.63 8.71 -10.63
N TYR A 514 9.70 9.18 -9.98
CA TYR A 514 11.07 8.99 -10.47
C TYR A 514 11.43 7.50 -10.59
N GLY A 515 11.06 6.69 -9.60
CA GLY A 515 11.29 5.24 -9.63
C GLY A 515 10.61 4.50 -10.80
N GLU A 516 9.52 5.10 -11.34
CA GLU A 516 8.76 4.60 -12.49
C GLU A 516 9.15 5.22 -13.84
N PHE A 517 10.12 6.14 -13.91
CA PHE A 517 10.42 6.97 -15.10
C PHE A 517 9.23 7.85 -15.54
N ASN A 518 8.41 8.31 -14.62
CA ASN A 518 7.20 9.08 -14.87
C ASN A 518 7.19 10.46 -14.19
N GLU A 519 8.35 10.92 -13.70
CA GLU A 519 8.50 12.22 -13.01
C GLU A 519 8.09 13.42 -13.88
N ASP A 520 8.19 13.29 -15.20
CA ASP A 520 7.77 14.35 -16.14
C ASP A 520 6.24 14.47 -16.27
N ILE A 521 5.50 13.42 -15.88
CA ILE A 521 4.05 13.36 -16.11
C ILE A 521 3.19 13.27 -14.84
N LYS A 522 3.76 12.85 -13.69
CA LYS A 522 3.04 12.70 -12.40
C LYS A 522 3.96 12.89 -11.20
N GLY A 523 3.43 12.72 -10.00
CA GLY A 523 4.16 12.78 -8.73
C GLY A 523 4.22 14.17 -8.10
N THR A 524 3.91 15.21 -8.86
CA THR A 524 3.80 16.61 -8.39
C THR A 524 2.59 17.27 -9.03
N LEU A 525 2.10 18.38 -8.44
CA LEU A 525 1.04 19.19 -9.03
C LEU A 525 1.64 20.38 -9.77
N GLU A 526 1.99 20.16 -11.03
CA GLU A 526 2.56 21.17 -11.92
C GLU A 526 1.80 21.23 -13.24
N VAL A 527 1.77 22.41 -13.87
CA VAL A 527 1.10 22.60 -15.16
C VAL A 527 1.69 21.67 -16.23
N GLY A 528 0.82 20.94 -16.93
CA GLY A 528 1.18 19.96 -17.96
C GLY A 528 1.24 18.52 -17.45
N LYS A 529 1.34 18.29 -16.15
CA LYS A 529 1.30 16.95 -15.56
C LYS A 529 -0.14 16.44 -15.44
N LEU A 530 -0.26 15.14 -15.22
CA LEU A 530 -1.55 14.47 -14.99
C LEU A 530 -2.27 15.09 -13.78
N ALA A 531 -3.57 15.23 -13.91
CA ALA A 531 -4.41 15.72 -12.82
C ALA A 531 -4.74 14.57 -11.84
N ASP A 532 -3.70 14.07 -11.17
CA ASP A 532 -3.77 13.04 -10.14
C ASP A 532 -3.55 13.69 -8.77
N PHE A 533 -4.59 13.72 -7.93
CA PHE A 533 -4.48 14.30 -6.60
C PHE A 533 -5.50 13.72 -5.62
N VAL A 534 -5.24 13.94 -4.35
CA VAL A 534 -6.15 13.54 -3.26
C VAL A 534 -6.46 14.73 -2.35
N VAL A 535 -7.72 14.85 -1.97
CA VAL A 535 -8.20 15.80 -0.97
C VAL A 535 -8.31 15.09 0.37
N LEU A 536 -7.63 15.63 1.38
CA LEU A 536 -7.53 15.05 2.72
C LEU A 536 -8.50 15.71 3.71
N ASP A 537 -8.89 14.98 4.73
CA ASP A 537 -9.74 15.46 5.81
C ASP A 537 -9.02 16.39 6.80
N ARG A 538 -7.68 16.33 6.84
CA ARG A 538 -6.81 17.14 7.68
C ARG A 538 -5.51 17.46 6.98
N ASP A 539 -4.78 18.45 7.49
CA ASP A 539 -3.51 18.86 6.92
C ASP A 539 -2.38 17.95 7.40
N TYR A 540 -1.87 17.12 6.49
CA TYR A 540 -0.75 16.21 6.75
C TYR A 540 0.50 16.93 7.27
N MET A 541 0.79 18.14 6.74
CA MET A 541 2.02 18.86 7.10
C MET A 541 1.97 19.49 8.49
N THR A 542 0.77 19.77 9.02
CA THR A 542 0.61 20.53 10.27
C THR A 542 -0.18 19.82 11.36
N CYS A 543 -0.89 18.73 11.06
CA CYS A 543 -1.62 17.97 12.09
C CYS A 543 -0.66 17.39 13.15
N PRO A 544 -1.11 17.08 14.37
CA PRO A 544 -0.34 16.30 15.32
C PRO A 544 0.20 15.01 14.67
N GLU A 545 1.42 14.59 15.01
CA GLU A 545 2.02 13.38 14.42
C GLU A 545 1.14 12.15 14.62
N GLU A 546 0.57 12.01 15.81
CA GLU A 546 -0.32 10.89 16.16
C GLU A 546 -1.60 10.81 15.31
N ASP A 547 -1.97 11.90 14.63
CA ASP A 547 -3.15 11.96 13.76
C ASP A 547 -2.83 11.58 12.32
N ILE A 548 -1.56 11.46 11.94
CA ILE A 548 -1.14 11.11 10.56
C ILE A 548 -1.74 9.76 10.15
N LYS A 549 -1.63 8.73 10.99
CA LYS A 549 -2.15 7.38 10.71
C LYS A 549 -3.67 7.31 10.54
N ASP A 550 -4.38 8.34 11.01
CA ASP A 550 -5.85 8.41 10.98
C ASP A 550 -6.38 9.30 9.85
N ILE A 551 -5.50 9.85 9.00
CA ILE A 551 -5.88 10.67 7.84
C ILE A 551 -6.80 9.88 6.92
N GLN A 552 -7.81 10.57 6.37
CA GLN A 552 -8.76 10.00 5.43
C GLN A 552 -8.74 10.78 4.12
N ALA A 553 -8.69 10.06 3.00
CA ALA A 553 -8.97 10.65 1.69
C ALA A 553 -10.48 10.95 1.60
N LEU A 554 -10.82 12.18 1.24
CA LEU A 554 -12.20 12.62 1.01
C LEU A 554 -12.59 12.50 -0.46
N LEU A 555 -11.63 12.76 -1.33
CA LEU A 555 -11.79 12.72 -2.77
C LEU A 555 -10.46 12.28 -3.38
N THR A 556 -10.52 11.34 -4.32
CA THR A 556 -9.37 10.95 -5.14
C THR A 556 -9.69 11.24 -6.59
N VAL A 557 -8.78 11.94 -7.26
CA VAL A 557 -8.87 12.29 -8.68
C VAL A 557 -7.69 11.65 -9.40
N SER A 558 -7.97 10.93 -10.47
CA SER A 558 -6.98 10.33 -11.37
C SER A 558 -7.28 10.73 -12.81
N GLY A 559 -6.30 11.33 -13.50
CA GLY A 559 -6.48 11.85 -14.86
C GLY A 559 -7.64 12.86 -14.98
N GLY A 560 -7.87 13.68 -13.94
CA GLY A 560 -8.97 14.65 -13.91
C GLY A 560 -10.35 14.06 -13.63
N GLU A 561 -10.48 12.73 -13.55
CA GLU A 561 -11.72 12.05 -13.17
C GLU A 561 -11.77 11.79 -11.66
N VAL A 562 -12.94 12.01 -11.05
CA VAL A 562 -13.18 11.61 -9.66
C VAL A 562 -13.37 10.10 -9.61
N VAL A 563 -12.38 9.38 -9.05
CA VAL A 563 -12.40 7.91 -8.94
C VAL A 563 -12.84 7.42 -7.57
N TYR A 564 -12.82 8.30 -6.57
CA TYR A 564 -13.33 8.00 -5.24
C TYR A 564 -13.88 9.25 -4.56
N THR A 565 -15.00 9.09 -3.88
CA THR A 565 -15.56 10.09 -2.97
C THR A 565 -16.01 9.39 -1.69
N ARG A 566 -15.48 9.85 -0.56
CA ARG A 566 -15.83 9.29 0.74
C ARG A 566 -17.30 9.57 1.09
N ASP A 567 -18.03 8.54 1.47
CA ASP A 567 -19.36 8.72 2.06
C ASP A 567 -19.21 9.28 3.49
N THR A 568 -19.62 10.54 3.65
CA THR A 568 -19.63 11.22 4.95
C THR A 568 -21.03 11.30 5.55
N SER A 569 -22.00 10.56 5.03
CA SER A 569 -23.40 10.57 5.51
C SER A 569 -23.55 9.96 6.90
N ALA A 570 -22.65 9.05 7.29
CA ALA A 570 -22.56 8.49 8.64
C ALA A 570 -21.17 8.74 9.23
N PRO A 571 -21.04 8.91 10.57
CA PRO A 571 -19.74 9.06 11.21
C PRO A 571 -18.93 7.77 11.11
N ALA A 572 -17.66 7.90 10.75
CA ALA A 572 -16.69 6.82 10.87
C ALA A 572 -15.98 6.89 12.22
N VAL A 573 -15.70 5.74 12.82
CA VAL A 573 -14.90 5.64 14.04
C VAL A 573 -13.60 4.93 13.70
N ILE A 574 -12.48 5.62 13.90
CA ILE A 574 -11.14 5.11 13.61
C ILE A 574 -10.50 4.65 14.91
N TRP A 575 -10.19 3.38 14.98
CA TRP A 575 -9.52 2.73 16.11
C TRP A 575 -8.13 2.26 15.70
N ASN A 576 -7.09 2.81 16.30
CA ASN A 576 -5.68 2.47 15.97
C ASN A 576 -5.38 2.55 14.46
N GLY A 577 -5.86 3.60 13.79
CA GLY A 577 -5.64 3.82 12.36
C GLY A 577 -6.58 3.02 11.44
N LEU A 578 -7.47 2.19 11.96
CA LEU A 578 -8.41 1.39 11.19
C LEU A 578 -9.86 1.80 11.45
N PRO A 579 -10.71 1.90 10.41
CA PRO A 579 -12.13 2.13 10.60
C PRO A 579 -12.78 0.91 11.27
N LEU A 580 -13.59 1.15 12.31
CA LEU A 580 -14.48 0.12 12.85
C LEU A 580 -15.63 -0.13 11.89
N THR A 581 -15.93 -1.40 11.67
CA THR A 581 -17.07 -1.83 10.84
C THR A 581 -18.32 -2.03 11.71
N PHE A 582 -19.46 -1.53 11.27
CA PHE A 582 -20.74 -1.61 11.97
C PHE A 582 -21.80 -2.24 11.09
N ASN A 583 -22.54 -3.22 11.61
CA ASN A 583 -23.74 -3.79 10.98
C ASN A 583 -24.90 -2.78 10.96
N SER A 584 -24.95 -1.92 11.99
CA SER A 584 -25.92 -0.81 12.09
C SER A 584 -25.18 0.51 12.09
N LYS A 585 -25.66 1.51 11.34
CA LYS A 585 -24.99 2.82 11.22
C LYS A 585 -24.87 3.52 12.56
N PRO A 586 -23.73 4.15 12.89
CA PRO A 586 -23.60 5.07 14.00
C PRO A 586 -24.63 6.22 13.93
N ILE A 587 -25.07 6.72 15.07
CA ILE A 587 -26.08 7.77 15.19
C ILE A 587 -25.40 9.06 15.65
N THR A 588 -25.69 10.17 14.98
CA THR A 588 -25.25 11.51 15.39
C THR A 588 -26.38 12.25 16.04
N GLU A 589 -26.14 12.78 17.24
CA GLU A 589 -27.02 13.73 17.95
C GLU A 589 -26.24 15.00 18.28
N PRO A 590 -26.88 16.13 18.57
CA PRO A 590 -26.19 17.36 18.93
C PRO A 590 -25.17 17.14 20.06
N GLY A 591 -23.88 17.23 19.74
CA GLY A 591 -22.76 17.06 20.68
C GLY A 591 -22.38 15.63 21.03
N SER A 592 -22.96 14.61 20.39
CA SER A 592 -22.67 13.20 20.69
C SER A 592 -22.78 12.31 19.46
N ILE A 593 -21.90 11.32 19.38
CA ILE A 593 -21.98 10.20 18.44
C ILE A 593 -22.19 8.94 19.26
N TYR A 594 -23.13 8.12 18.82
CA TYR A 594 -23.44 6.82 19.39
C TYR A 594 -23.08 5.73 18.41
N VAL A 595 -22.43 4.68 18.88
CA VAL A 595 -22.04 3.51 18.10
C VAL A 595 -22.75 2.26 18.58
N PRO A 596 -23.05 1.31 17.68
CA PRO A 596 -23.57 0.02 18.06
C PRO A 596 -22.63 -0.66 19.06
N LEU A 597 -23.17 -1.02 20.23
CA LEU A 597 -22.36 -1.54 21.33
C LEU A 597 -21.62 -2.82 20.95
N ASN A 598 -22.34 -3.83 20.45
CA ASN A 598 -21.75 -5.14 20.14
C ASN A 598 -20.69 -5.03 19.02
N ASP A 599 -21.00 -4.32 17.92
CA ASP A 599 -20.03 -4.13 16.84
C ASP A 599 -18.77 -3.42 17.35
N THR A 600 -18.95 -2.41 18.23
CA THR A 600 -17.81 -1.66 18.78
C THR A 600 -16.93 -2.54 19.66
N VAL A 601 -17.51 -3.26 20.62
CA VAL A 601 -16.73 -4.10 21.55
C VAL A 601 -16.02 -5.23 20.81
N ASN A 602 -16.66 -5.81 19.80
CA ASN A 602 -16.06 -6.82 18.93
C ASN A 602 -14.89 -6.21 18.13
N GLY A 603 -15.10 -5.03 17.55
CA GLY A 603 -14.09 -4.35 16.75
C GLY A 603 -12.85 -3.91 17.52
N ILE A 604 -12.96 -3.68 18.84
CA ILE A 604 -11.82 -3.30 19.69
C ILE A 604 -11.30 -4.45 20.56
N GLY A 605 -11.90 -5.64 20.47
CA GLY A 605 -11.50 -6.79 21.30
C GLY A 605 -11.81 -6.62 22.78
N ALA A 606 -12.92 -5.94 23.13
CA ALA A 606 -13.32 -5.69 24.51
C ALA A 606 -14.37 -6.70 24.98
N ALA A 607 -14.39 -7.01 26.27
CA ALA A 607 -15.49 -7.74 26.89
C ALA A 607 -16.64 -6.79 27.27
N VAL A 608 -17.88 -7.27 27.23
CA VAL A 608 -19.07 -6.49 27.61
C VAL A 608 -20.03 -7.30 28.47
N VAL A 609 -20.56 -6.61 29.49
CA VAL A 609 -21.75 -7.08 30.24
C VAL A 609 -22.85 -6.06 29.99
N ALA A 610 -23.83 -6.44 29.16
CA ALA A 610 -24.89 -5.56 28.70
C ALA A 610 -26.15 -5.66 29.59
N GLY A 611 -26.89 -4.53 29.71
CA GLY A 611 -28.15 -4.40 30.42
C GLY A 611 -28.72 -3.00 30.16
N LYS A 612 -29.41 -2.40 31.17
CA LYS A 612 -29.79 -0.99 31.10
C LYS A 612 -28.56 -0.05 31.04
N GLU A 613 -27.48 -0.51 31.61
CA GLU A 613 -26.14 0.04 31.49
C GLU A 613 -25.24 -1.09 30.97
N ALA A 614 -24.24 -0.74 30.15
CA ALA A 614 -23.24 -1.69 29.66
C ALA A 614 -21.91 -1.41 30.38
N THR A 615 -21.32 -2.46 30.93
CA THR A 615 -19.93 -2.40 31.42
C THR A 615 -19.03 -2.99 30.36
N VAL A 616 -18.18 -2.15 29.77
CA VAL A 616 -17.20 -2.53 28.75
C VAL A 616 -15.83 -2.59 29.41
N THR A 617 -15.11 -3.70 29.20
CA THR A 617 -13.76 -3.92 29.74
C THR A 617 -12.79 -4.16 28.59
N LEU A 618 -11.74 -3.34 28.53
CA LEU A 618 -10.62 -3.49 27.58
C LEU A 618 -9.32 -3.54 28.39
N ASN A 619 -8.60 -4.65 28.31
CA ASN A 619 -7.44 -4.94 29.14
C ASN A 619 -7.81 -4.86 30.64
N ASP A 620 -7.15 -3.98 31.39
CA ASP A 620 -7.32 -3.76 32.83
C ASP A 620 -8.31 -2.61 33.17
N LYS A 621 -8.91 -1.97 32.15
CA LYS A 621 -9.82 -0.82 32.32
C LYS A 621 -11.25 -1.20 32.01
N SER A 622 -12.14 -0.75 32.86
CA SER A 622 -13.59 -0.94 32.71
C SER A 622 -14.34 0.38 32.83
N VAL A 623 -15.36 0.54 32.02
CA VAL A 623 -16.27 1.69 32.03
C VAL A 623 -17.72 1.20 31.99
N THR A 624 -18.57 1.77 32.84
CA THR A 624 -20.02 1.49 32.82
C THR A 624 -20.76 2.70 32.24
N LEU A 625 -21.58 2.45 31.22
CA LEU A 625 -22.23 3.46 30.38
C LEU A 625 -23.72 3.21 30.24
N PRO A 626 -24.55 4.25 30.16
CA PRO A 626 -25.94 4.12 29.78
C PRO A 626 -26.06 3.61 28.35
N VAL A 627 -26.97 2.66 28.13
CA VAL A 627 -27.31 2.08 26.82
C VAL A 627 -28.53 2.78 26.25
N LYS A 628 -28.45 3.16 24.98
CA LYS A 628 -29.56 3.70 24.20
C LYS A 628 -29.97 2.68 23.15
N THR A 629 -31.18 2.11 23.25
CA THR A 629 -31.70 1.16 22.27
C THR A 629 -32.51 1.89 21.20
N VAL A 630 -32.16 1.68 19.93
CA VAL A 630 -32.85 2.21 18.75
C VAL A 630 -33.05 1.06 17.76
N ASP A 631 -34.29 0.82 17.35
CA ASP A 631 -34.68 -0.26 16.44
C ASP A 631 -34.14 -1.66 16.82
N GLY A 632 -34.07 -1.92 18.14
CA GLY A 632 -33.59 -3.19 18.69
C GLY A 632 -32.06 -3.32 18.76
N VAL A 633 -31.30 -2.29 18.38
CA VAL A 633 -29.84 -2.23 18.50
C VAL A 633 -29.46 -1.35 19.68
N ASP A 634 -28.54 -1.83 20.49
CA ASP A 634 -28.01 -1.09 21.64
C ASP A 634 -26.82 -0.21 21.23
N TYR A 635 -26.83 1.03 21.64
CA TYR A 635 -25.83 2.06 21.32
C TYR A 635 -25.23 2.64 22.59
N VAL A 636 -23.94 3.02 22.52
CA VAL A 636 -23.22 3.75 23.56
C VAL A 636 -22.55 4.99 22.96
N ALA A 637 -22.39 6.04 23.80
CA ALA A 637 -21.73 7.25 23.38
C ALA A 637 -20.22 7.02 23.21
N VAL A 638 -19.68 7.32 22.02
CA VAL A 638 -18.27 7.09 21.65
C VAL A 638 -17.32 7.74 22.65
N ARG A 639 -17.50 9.02 22.92
CA ARG A 639 -16.62 9.77 23.83
C ARG A 639 -16.62 9.17 25.24
N ALA A 640 -17.79 8.89 25.80
CA ALA A 640 -17.92 8.33 27.14
C ALA A 640 -17.27 6.93 27.22
N LEU A 641 -17.44 6.10 26.19
CA LEU A 641 -16.82 4.78 26.10
C LEU A 641 -15.29 4.89 26.08
N PHE A 642 -14.74 5.58 25.11
CA PHE A 642 -13.31 5.53 24.88
C PHE A 642 -12.51 6.38 25.89
N GLU A 643 -13.01 7.55 26.30
CA GLU A 643 -12.38 8.31 27.39
C GLU A 643 -12.45 7.55 28.72
N GLY A 644 -13.57 6.85 29.01
CA GLY A 644 -13.69 5.95 30.15
C GLY A 644 -12.71 4.78 30.14
N LEU A 645 -12.35 4.29 28.96
CA LEU A 645 -11.30 3.28 28.75
C LEU A 645 -9.89 3.88 28.70
N GLY A 646 -9.74 5.20 28.99
CA GLY A 646 -8.46 5.88 29.01
C GLY A 646 -7.89 6.16 27.62
N ARG A 647 -8.73 6.48 26.65
CA ARG A 647 -8.35 6.83 25.30
C ARG A 647 -8.67 8.30 24.99
N ASN A 648 -7.93 8.90 24.07
CA ASN A 648 -8.24 10.23 23.57
C ASN A 648 -9.24 10.12 22.40
N VAL A 649 -10.22 11.03 22.37
CA VAL A 649 -11.26 11.04 21.32
C VAL A 649 -11.25 12.37 20.59
N THR A 650 -10.83 12.36 19.34
CA THR A 650 -10.75 13.54 18.49
C THR A 650 -11.79 13.48 17.37
N TRP A 651 -12.56 14.54 17.20
CA TRP A 651 -13.58 14.67 16.16
C TRP A 651 -13.08 15.49 14.99
N TYR A 652 -13.23 14.97 13.77
CA TYR A 652 -12.90 15.63 12.52
C TYR A 652 -14.17 15.89 11.71
N ALA A 653 -14.67 17.11 11.79
CA ALA A 653 -15.94 17.50 11.13
C ALA A 653 -15.88 17.37 9.60
N GLY A 654 -14.72 17.59 9.01
CA GLY A 654 -14.54 17.53 7.55
C GLY A 654 -14.77 16.15 6.94
N SER A 655 -14.37 15.10 7.65
CA SER A 655 -14.54 13.70 7.24
C SER A 655 -15.72 13.01 7.91
N ASN A 656 -16.44 13.71 8.81
CA ASN A 656 -17.41 13.10 9.70
C ASN A 656 -16.81 11.87 10.40
N SER A 657 -15.62 12.00 10.99
CA SER A 657 -14.91 10.88 11.62
C SER A 657 -14.47 11.20 13.05
N VAL A 658 -14.34 10.14 13.84
CA VAL A 658 -13.78 10.17 15.20
C VAL A 658 -12.53 9.31 15.21
N SER A 659 -11.40 9.89 15.56
CA SER A 659 -10.17 9.15 15.82
C SER A 659 -10.04 8.85 17.31
N ILE A 660 -9.70 7.61 17.62
CA ILE A 660 -9.49 7.11 18.97
C ILE A 660 -8.00 6.83 19.14
N GLY A 661 -7.32 7.66 19.89
CA GLY A 661 -5.91 7.55 20.18
C GLY A 661 -5.61 7.14 21.62
N TRP A 662 -4.32 6.97 21.94
CA TRP A 662 -3.85 6.78 23.32
C TRP A 662 -3.88 8.12 24.07
N LEU A 663 -4.14 8.08 25.38
CA LEU A 663 -3.89 9.25 26.23
C LEU A 663 -2.37 9.46 26.28
N LYS A 664 -1.95 10.72 26.08
CA LYS A 664 -0.55 11.13 26.28
C LYS A 664 -0.11 10.98 27.71
#